data_ec51688216de4093bda04b508122b9b8
#
_entry.id   ec51688216de4093bda04b508122b9b8
#
_cell.length_a   1.000
_cell.length_b   1.000
_cell.length_c   1.000
_cell.angle_alpha   90.00
_cell.angle_beta   90.00
_cell.angle_gamma   90.00
#
_symmetry.space_group_name_H-M   'P 1'
#
loop_
_entity.id
_entity.type
_entity.pdbx_description
1 polymer ?
#
loop_
_entity_poly.entity_id
_entity_poly.type
_entity_poly.pdbx_seq_one_letter_code
_entity_poly.pdbx_strand_id
1 'polypeptide(L)'
;PALDYVVCKIPRWDLGKFHGVDKELGSSMKSVGEVMAIGRTFEEAIQKGLRMIGQGMHGFVENKELVIADLDKALREPTDKRIFVISKAFRAGYTVDQVHELTKIDRWFLEKLMNIMDTSRELHSFMADGELPMIPVDLLRKAKVQGFSDFQIARALGLEQAMDGEEAILAVRNFRKSAGILPVVKQIDTLAAEYPAQTNYLYLTYSGTANDVRYLGDRKSIVVLGSGAYRIGSSVEFDWCGVQALNTIRQEGYRSVMINYNPETVSTDYDMCDRLYFDELTFERVMDILELENPHGVIVSTGGQIPNNLALRLDAQKVPILGTSARSIDNAEDRDKFSAMLDRIGVDQPEWRALTSLEDINTFVDKVGFPVLVRPSYVLSGAAMNVCSNREELERFLKLAANVSKKHPVVVSQFIEHAKEVEMDAVAQDGEIIAYAISEHIEFAGVHSGDATIQFPPQKLYVETVRRIKRISREIARELNISGPFNIQYLARENDIKVIECNLRASRSFPFVSKVLKINLIELATKVMLGIPVQKPDKNLFDLDYVGIKASQFSFNRLQKADPVLGVDMASTGEVGCIGSDTSCAILKAMLSVGYRIPEKNILLSTGTPKQKVDMLSAARMLQKKGYKIFATGGSSNFLTENGVENTRVYWPSEPERQPQALDMLHRKEIDMVVNLSLIHISEPTRH
;
A
#
# COMPACT_ATOMS: atom_id res chain seq x y z
N PRO A 1 20.72 -19.07 29.68
CA PRO A 1 21.30 -18.67 28.40
C PRO A 1 20.99 -17.21 28.10
N ALA A 2 21.93 -16.51 27.51
CA ALA A 2 21.76 -15.13 27.08
C ALA A 2 21.78 -15.06 25.56
N LEU A 3 20.72 -14.54 24.96
CA LEU A 3 20.69 -14.23 23.54
C LEU A 3 21.65 -13.07 23.27
N ASP A 4 22.35 -13.11 22.14
CA ASP A 4 23.31 -12.08 21.76
C ASP A 4 22.71 -11.04 20.80
N TYR A 5 21.40 -11.01 20.67
CA TYR A 5 20.63 -10.07 19.87
C TYR A 5 19.40 -9.55 20.62
N VAL A 6 18.90 -8.40 20.18
CA VAL A 6 17.69 -7.74 20.67
C VAL A 6 16.69 -7.65 19.53
N VAL A 7 15.43 -7.99 19.83
CA VAL A 7 14.32 -7.87 18.89
C VAL A 7 13.37 -6.77 19.35
N CYS A 8 13.07 -5.82 18.45
CA CYS A 8 12.01 -4.84 18.62
C CYS A 8 10.86 -5.15 17.65
N LYS A 9 9.70 -5.53 18.18
CA LYS A 9 8.46 -5.63 17.44
C LYS A 9 7.71 -4.31 17.54
N ILE A 10 7.36 -3.70 16.41
CA ILE A 10 6.64 -2.42 16.37
C ILE A 10 5.42 -2.58 15.49
N PRO A 11 4.20 -2.30 16.03
CA PRO A 11 2.98 -2.30 15.22
C PRO A 11 2.97 -1.18 14.20
N ARG A 12 2.31 -1.42 13.07
CA ARG A 12 2.01 -0.40 12.09
C ARG A 12 0.52 -0.03 12.17
N TRP A 13 0.26 1.27 12.31
CA TRP A 13 -1.09 1.83 12.29
C TRP A 13 -1.22 2.77 11.10
N ASP A 14 -2.25 2.59 10.30
CA ASP A 14 -2.55 3.48 9.17
C ASP A 14 -3.74 4.41 9.51
N LEU A 15 -3.81 4.87 10.77
CA LEU A 15 -4.93 5.69 11.28
C LEU A 15 -5.13 7.00 10.52
N GLY A 16 -4.06 7.54 9.93
CA GLY A 16 -4.14 8.75 9.10
C GLY A 16 -4.97 8.60 7.81
N LYS A 17 -5.27 7.38 7.39
CA LYS A 17 -6.10 7.10 6.21
C LYS A 17 -7.61 7.18 6.50
N PHE A 18 -8.01 7.18 7.76
CA PHE A 18 -9.42 7.17 8.15
C PHE A 18 -9.85 8.53 8.69
N HIS A 19 -10.84 9.15 8.03
CA HIS A 19 -11.42 10.39 8.51
C HIS A 19 -12.14 10.18 9.84
N GLY A 20 -11.98 11.13 10.77
CA GLY A 20 -12.66 11.15 12.06
C GLY A 20 -12.22 10.08 13.05
N VAL A 21 -11.30 9.16 12.70
CA VAL A 21 -10.87 8.07 13.58
C VAL A 21 -10.27 8.57 14.88
N ASP A 22 -10.60 7.89 15.96
CA ASP A 22 -9.94 8.07 17.24
C ASP A 22 -8.51 7.50 17.18
N LYS A 23 -7.50 8.37 17.40
CA LYS A 23 -6.07 8.03 17.31
C LYS A 23 -5.47 7.54 18.61
N GLU A 24 -6.20 7.62 19.73
CA GLU A 24 -5.71 7.13 21.01
C GLU A 24 -5.59 5.60 21.01
N LEU A 25 -4.43 5.09 21.40
CA LEU A 25 -4.16 3.65 21.49
C LEU A 25 -4.62 3.14 22.88
N GLY A 26 -5.39 2.08 22.88
CA GLY A 26 -5.92 1.45 24.08
C GLY A 26 -5.84 -0.08 24.00
N SER A 27 -6.75 -0.77 24.68
CA SER A 27 -6.79 -2.23 24.74
C SER A 27 -7.32 -2.89 23.47
N SER A 28 -8.05 -2.16 22.61
CA SER A 28 -8.53 -2.69 21.33
C SER A 28 -7.47 -2.57 20.26
N MET A 29 -7.31 -3.63 19.46
CA MET A 29 -6.34 -3.67 18.36
C MET A 29 -6.76 -2.74 17.21
N LYS A 30 -5.90 -1.77 16.87
CA LYS A 30 -6.08 -0.84 15.74
C LYS A 30 -5.00 -0.99 14.67
N SER A 31 -3.96 -1.80 14.91
CA SER A 31 -2.87 -2.03 13.97
C SER A 31 -3.31 -2.85 12.76
N VAL A 32 -2.65 -2.62 11.62
CA VAL A 32 -2.88 -3.32 10.35
C VAL A 32 -1.72 -4.23 9.95
N GLY A 33 -0.57 -4.06 10.59
CA GLY A 33 0.63 -4.85 10.36
C GLY A 33 1.66 -4.59 11.45
N GLU A 34 2.84 -5.16 11.26
CA GLU A 34 3.94 -5.02 12.21
C GLU A 34 5.30 -5.25 11.56
N VAL A 35 6.33 -4.78 12.22
CA VAL A 35 7.71 -5.01 11.85
C VAL A 35 8.44 -5.71 12.98
N MET A 36 9.43 -6.53 12.64
CA MET A 36 10.39 -7.07 13.58
C MET A 36 11.79 -6.60 13.18
N ALA A 37 12.39 -5.81 14.05
CA ALA A 37 13.74 -5.30 13.85
C ALA A 37 14.72 -6.02 14.78
N ILE A 38 15.87 -6.40 14.25
CA ILE A 38 16.88 -7.18 14.97
C ILE A 38 18.19 -6.41 14.97
N GLY A 39 18.80 -6.32 16.13
CA GLY A 39 20.10 -5.69 16.35
C GLY A 39 20.82 -6.31 17.54
N ARG A 40 22.00 -5.84 17.86
CA ARG A 40 22.76 -6.27 19.03
C ARG A 40 22.52 -5.40 20.27
N THR A 41 21.94 -4.22 20.06
CA THR A 41 21.56 -3.30 21.12
C THR A 41 20.13 -2.83 20.92
N PHE A 42 19.50 -2.32 21.98
CA PHE A 42 18.17 -1.72 21.88
C PHE A 42 18.17 -0.51 20.93
N GLU A 43 19.19 0.33 21.01
CA GLU A 43 19.36 1.50 20.16
C GLU A 43 19.37 1.12 18.67
N GLU A 44 20.12 0.08 18.30
CA GLU A 44 20.16 -0.43 16.92
C GLU A 44 18.81 -0.96 16.48
N ALA A 45 18.17 -1.82 17.30
CA ALA A 45 16.93 -2.46 16.97
C ALA A 45 15.77 -1.46 16.84
N ILE A 46 15.63 -0.49 17.76
CA ILE A 46 14.56 0.51 17.70
C ILE A 46 14.72 1.46 16.52
N GLN A 47 15.94 1.87 16.16
CA GLN A 47 16.22 2.70 14.99
C GLN A 47 15.78 2.00 13.69
N LYS A 48 16.18 0.75 13.51
CA LYS A 48 15.74 -0.07 12.37
C LYS A 48 14.23 -0.20 12.32
N GLY A 49 13.60 -0.59 13.44
CA GLY A 49 12.16 -0.81 13.51
C GLY A 49 11.35 0.44 13.15
N LEU A 50 11.76 1.60 13.65
CA LEU A 50 11.07 2.86 13.34
C LEU A 50 11.20 3.26 11.86
N ARG A 51 12.31 2.91 11.17
CA ARG A 51 12.42 3.11 9.72
C ARG A 51 11.58 2.09 8.94
N MET A 52 11.54 0.84 9.38
CA MET A 52 10.75 -0.25 8.76
C MET A 52 9.24 0.04 8.75
N ILE A 53 8.71 0.79 9.72
CA ILE A 53 7.28 1.18 9.74
C ILE A 53 6.90 1.95 8.47
N GLY A 54 7.80 2.78 7.92
CA GLY A 54 7.62 3.42 6.63
C GLY A 54 6.46 4.43 6.56
N GLN A 55 6.24 5.20 7.63
CA GLN A 55 5.23 6.25 7.72
C GLN A 55 5.80 7.67 7.52
N GLY A 56 6.83 7.81 6.70
CA GLY A 56 7.51 9.08 6.44
C GLY A 56 8.43 9.52 7.59
N MET A 57 8.71 8.63 8.55
CA MET A 57 9.62 8.89 9.67
C MET A 57 10.95 8.17 9.46
N HIS A 58 12.03 8.79 9.89
CA HIS A 58 13.39 8.36 9.59
C HIS A 58 14.11 7.78 10.82
N GLY A 59 13.40 7.04 11.69
CA GLY A 59 13.94 6.51 12.93
C GLY A 59 13.78 7.46 14.12
N PHE A 60 14.48 7.18 15.22
CA PHE A 60 14.44 8.01 16.43
C PHE A 60 15.44 9.18 16.31
N VAL A 61 15.06 10.16 15.51
CA VAL A 61 15.79 11.41 15.27
C VAL A 61 14.79 12.55 15.14
N GLU A 62 15.26 13.78 14.90
CA GLU A 62 14.34 14.88 14.58
C GLU A 62 13.65 14.64 13.23
N ASN A 63 12.38 14.30 13.29
CA ASN A 63 11.50 14.27 12.13
C ASN A 63 10.88 15.65 11.96
N LYS A 64 11.47 16.50 11.10
CA LYS A 64 11.08 17.91 10.89
C LYS A 64 9.64 18.05 10.43
N GLU A 65 9.15 17.05 9.72
CA GLU A 65 7.82 16.96 9.14
C GLU A 65 6.71 16.82 10.19
N LEU A 66 7.05 16.33 11.38
CA LEU A 66 6.10 16.18 12.49
C LEU A 66 5.99 17.49 13.27
N VAL A 67 4.90 18.22 13.08
CA VAL A 67 4.61 19.46 13.82
C VAL A 67 3.77 19.14 15.05
N ILE A 68 4.23 19.55 16.23
CA ILE A 68 3.54 19.35 17.52
C ILE A 68 3.34 20.71 18.17
N ALA A 69 2.09 21.05 18.43
CA ALA A 69 1.72 22.33 19.05
C ALA A 69 1.93 22.32 20.58
N ASP A 70 1.65 21.19 21.22
CA ASP A 70 1.73 20.99 22.67
C ASP A 70 2.42 19.66 22.97
N LEU A 71 3.69 19.74 23.38
CA LEU A 71 4.52 18.57 23.68
C LEU A 71 4.01 17.81 24.92
N ASP A 72 3.59 18.51 25.96
CA ASP A 72 3.13 17.87 27.21
C ASP A 72 1.87 17.03 26.97
N LYS A 73 0.92 17.60 26.23
CA LYS A 73 -0.30 16.88 25.85
C LYS A 73 0.03 15.67 24.96
N ALA A 74 0.84 15.87 23.94
CA ALA A 74 1.20 14.80 23.00
C ALA A 74 2.03 13.67 23.64
N LEU A 75 2.78 13.95 24.72
CA LEU A 75 3.47 12.92 25.51
C LEU A 75 2.49 12.11 26.38
N ARG A 76 1.44 12.76 26.96
CA ARG A 76 0.45 12.09 27.78
C ARG A 76 -0.49 11.20 26.96
N GLU A 77 -0.87 11.63 25.78
CA GLU A 77 -1.77 10.89 24.91
C GLU A 77 -1.05 9.76 24.18
N PRO A 78 -1.44 8.48 24.37
CA PRO A 78 -0.77 7.34 23.73
C PRO A 78 -1.23 7.17 22.28
N THR A 79 -0.67 7.94 21.37
CA THR A 79 -0.92 7.84 19.93
C THR A 79 0.17 7.06 19.20
N ASP A 80 -0.07 6.70 17.94
CA ASP A 80 0.92 6.07 17.02
C ASP A 80 2.15 6.95 16.77
N LYS A 81 2.09 8.25 17.09
CA LYS A 81 3.18 9.23 16.92
C LYS A 81 3.99 9.48 18.19
N ARG A 82 3.53 9.00 19.36
CA ARG A 82 4.15 9.35 20.65
C ARG A 82 5.65 9.06 20.73
N ILE A 83 6.14 7.98 20.10
CA ILE A 83 7.59 7.68 20.07
C ILE A 83 8.39 8.80 19.39
N PHE A 84 7.88 9.40 18.33
CA PHE A 84 8.52 10.53 17.64
C PHE A 84 8.35 11.85 18.39
N VAL A 85 7.27 12.00 19.19
CA VAL A 85 7.08 13.13 20.10
C VAL A 85 8.16 13.11 21.18
N ILE A 86 8.54 11.92 21.69
CA ILE A 86 9.63 11.76 22.68
C ILE A 86 10.96 12.29 22.10
N SER A 87 11.29 12.00 20.85
CA SER A 87 12.52 12.54 20.23
C SER A 87 12.50 14.07 20.16
N LYS A 88 11.35 14.69 19.86
CA LYS A 88 11.18 16.15 19.88
C LYS A 88 11.30 16.73 21.28
N ALA A 89 10.73 16.08 22.29
CA ALA A 89 10.82 16.50 23.68
C ALA A 89 12.27 16.50 24.16
N PHE A 90 13.03 15.45 23.88
CA PHE A 90 14.47 15.38 24.21
C PHE A 90 15.28 16.47 23.50
N ARG A 91 14.95 16.79 22.25
CA ARG A 91 15.58 17.90 21.53
C ARG A 91 15.23 19.25 22.14
N ALA A 92 14.01 19.41 22.62
CA ALA A 92 13.56 20.61 23.32
C ALA A 92 14.11 20.77 24.75
N GLY A 93 14.93 19.79 25.22
CA GLY A 93 15.58 19.85 26.52
C GLY A 93 14.85 19.14 27.67
N TYR A 94 13.80 18.38 27.38
CA TYR A 94 13.14 17.53 28.41
C TYR A 94 14.12 16.49 28.90
N THR A 95 14.10 16.27 30.23
CA THR A 95 14.89 15.20 30.85
C THR A 95 14.16 13.85 30.76
N VAL A 96 14.90 12.77 30.98
CA VAL A 96 14.32 11.41 31.11
C VAL A 96 13.23 11.36 32.16
N ASP A 97 13.44 12.01 33.33
CA ASP A 97 12.42 12.04 34.37
C ASP A 97 11.14 12.78 33.99
N GLN A 98 11.27 13.93 33.31
CA GLN A 98 10.11 14.67 32.81
C GLN A 98 9.30 13.84 31.79
N VAL A 99 9.98 13.19 30.86
CA VAL A 99 9.31 12.33 29.88
C VAL A 99 8.68 11.10 30.56
N HIS A 100 9.36 10.49 31.53
CA HIS A 100 8.82 9.40 32.33
C HIS A 100 7.53 9.82 33.07
N GLU A 101 7.52 10.98 33.73
CA GLU A 101 6.33 11.47 34.44
C GLU A 101 5.14 11.69 33.53
N LEU A 102 5.36 12.13 32.30
CA LEU A 102 4.28 12.38 31.33
C LEU A 102 3.80 11.10 30.64
N THR A 103 4.71 10.19 30.30
CA THR A 103 4.41 9.01 29.47
C THR A 103 4.21 7.73 30.28
N LYS A 104 4.77 7.66 31.49
CA LYS A 104 4.92 6.45 32.34
C LYS A 104 5.75 5.34 31.68
N ILE A 105 6.51 5.64 30.61
CA ILE A 105 7.48 4.71 30.03
C ILE A 105 8.65 4.53 30.98
N ASP A 106 9.11 3.30 31.15
CA ASP A 106 10.24 2.99 32.04
C ASP A 106 11.49 3.77 31.65
N ARG A 107 12.23 4.27 32.66
CA ARG A 107 13.43 5.09 32.49
C ARG A 107 14.52 4.42 31.69
N TRP A 108 14.66 3.11 31.84
CA TRP A 108 15.68 2.36 31.08
C TRP A 108 15.51 2.53 29.57
N PHE A 109 14.28 2.43 29.05
CA PHE A 109 14.02 2.66 27.63
C PHE A 109 14.28 4.12 27.23
N LEU A 110 13.88 5.05 28.08
CA LEU A 110 14.06 6.48 27.82
C LEU A 110 15.56 6.88 27.82
N GLU A 111 16.37 6.31 28.69
CA GLU A 111 17.83 6.49 28.70
C GLU A 111 18.47 5.95 27.40
N LYS A 112 18.03 4.77 26.95
CA LYS A 112 18.49 4.21 25.67
C LYS A 112 18.14 5.10 24.48
N LEU A 113 16.95 5.69 24.48
CA LEU A 113 16.53 6.66 23.48
C LEU A 113 17.33 7.99 23.60
N MET A 114 17.67 8.41 24.80
CA MET A 114 18.52 9.58 25.02
C MET A 114 19.91 9.38 24.44
N ASN A 115 20.52 8.17 24.56
CA ASN A 115 21.82 7.86 23.96
C ASN A 115 21.84 8.10 22.43
N ILE A 116 20.72 7.80 21.74
CA ILE A 116 20.57 8.08 20.31
C ILE A 116 20.54 9.59 20.07
N MET A 117 19.80 10.33 20.90
CA MET A 117 19.70 11.79 20.76
C MET A 117 21.03 12.49 21.03
N ASP A 118 21.83 12.01 21.99
CA ASP A 118 23.15 12.55 22.27
C ASP A 118 24.10 12.37 21.09
N THR A 119 24.09 11.17 20.46
CA THR A 119 24.87 10.93 19.24
C THR A 119 24.35 11.79 18.08
N SER A 120 23.05 12.00 17.97
CA SER A 120 22.48 12.92 16.98
C SER A 120 22.96 14.36 17.18
N ARG A 121 23.03 14.85 18.44
CA ARG A 121 23.55 16.19 18.76
C ARG A 121 25.03 16.30 18.42
N GLU A 122 25.81 15.27 18.75
CA GLU A 122 27.23 15.21 18.42
C GLU A 122 27.46 15.28 16.91
N LEU A 123 26.71 14.53 16.11
CA LEU A 123 26.74 14.63 14.63
C LEU A 123 26.40 16.03 14.15
N HIS A 124 25.34 16.65 14.70
CA HIS A 124 24.92 18.00 14.32
C HIS A 124 26.01 19.06 14.60
N SER A 125 26.89 18.85 15.58
CA SER A 125 27.99 19.79 15.85
C SER A 125 29.04 19.87 14.73
N PHE A 126 29.03 18.90 13.82
CA PHE A 126 29.84 18.86 12.60
C PHE A 126 29.10 19.32 11.35
N MET A 127 27.90 19.87 11.49
CA MET A 127 27.10 20.35 10.32
C MET A 127 27.92 21.42 9.56
N ALA A 128 28.07 21.24 8.27
CA ALA A 128 28.80 22.12 7.37
C ALA A 128 27.94 22.51 6.14
N ASP A 129 28.24 23.69 5.61
CA ASP A 129 27.53 24.17 4.41
C ASP A 129 28.13 23.53 3.14
N GLY A 130 27.62 22.36 2.76
CA GLY A 130 27.75 21.89 1.39
C GLY A 130 28.74 20.78 1.07
N GLU A 131 29.71 20.49 1.90
CA GLU A 131 30.65 19.38 1.70
C GLU A 131 30.56 18.39 2.87
N LEU A 132 30.88 17.11 2.59
CA LEU A 132 30.98 16.12 3.67
C LEU A 132 32.05 16.55 4.66
N PRO A 133 31.71 16.96 5.91
CA PRO A 133 32.70 17.42 6.89
C PRO A 133 33.58 16.26 7.31
N MET A 134 34.83 16.59 7.73
CA MET A 134 35.69 15.61 8.37
C MET A 134 35.15 15.28 9.77
N ILE A 135 34.32 14.25 9.86
CA ILE A 135 33.87 13.73 11.15
C ILE A 135 34.85 12.66 11.68
N PRO A 136 35.05 12.56 13.00
CA PRO A 136 35.84 11.48 13.55
C PRO A 136 35.29 10.10 13.18
N VAL A 137 36.16 9.20 12.73
CA VAL A 137 35.81 7.83 12.35
C VAL A 137 35.13 7.10 13.51
N ASP A 138 35.55 7.37 14.75
CA ASP A 138 34.93 6.76 15.93
C ASP A 138 33.49 7.25 16.17
N LEU A 139 33.20 8.53 15.89
CA LEU A 139 31.81 9.03 15.94
C LEU A 139 30.95 8.40 14.86
N LEU A 140 31.47 8.27 13.63
CA LEU A 140 30.77 7.59 12.56
C LEU A 140 30.47 6.12 12.92
N ARG A 141 31.46 5.42 13.47
CA ARG A 141 31.30 4.03 13.94
C ARG A 141 30.29 3.95 15.08
N LYS A 142 30.34 4.82 16.06
CA LYS A 142 29.36 4.92 17.17
C LYS A 142 27.94 5.09 16.62
N ALA A 143 27.74 6.00 15.67
CA ALA A 143 26.44 6.23 15.05
C ALA A 143 25.94 4.97 14.32
N LYS A 144 26.78 4.30 13.52
CA LYS A 144 26.39 3.06 12.82
C LYS A 144 26.05 1.94 13.80
N VAL A 145 26.80 1.76 14.88
CA VAL A 145 26.54 0.78 15.94
C VAL A 145 25.21 1.06 16.66
N GLN A 146 24.85 2.33 16.83
CA GLN A 146 23.55 2.74 17.38
C GLN A 146 22.40 2.72 16.34
N GLY A 147 22.62 2.18 15.15
CA GLY A 147 21.60 1.97 14.15
C GLY A 147 21.26 3.20 13.29
N PHE A 148 22.07 4.25 13.27
CA PHE A 148 21.87 5.36 12.33
C PHE A 148 22.06 4.89 10.89
N SER A 149 21.11 5.22 10.00
CA SER A 149 21.26 5.02 8.57
C SER A 149 22.19 6.07 7.95
N ASP A 150 22.72 5.78 6.76
CA ASP A 150 23.52 6.75 6.00
C ASP A 150 22.71 8.03 5.70
N PHE A 151 21.38 7.89 5.45
CA PHE A 151 20.46 9.02 5.33
C PHE A 151 20.36 9.87 6.60
N GLN A 152 20.19 9.24 7.77
CA GLN A 152 20.12 9.99 9.04
C GLN A 152 21.42 10.75 9.34
N ILE A 153 22.56 10.16 9.02
CA ILE A 153 23.87 10.80 9.17
C ILE A 153 23.99 11.97 8.19
N ALA A 154 23.67 11.77 6.91
CA ALA A 154 23.67 12.82 5.89
C ALA A 154 22.83 14.03 6.32
N ARG A 155 21.62 13.76 6.82
CA ARG A 155 20.70 14.79 7.32
C ARG A 155 21.21 15.52 8.55
N ALA A 156 21.81 14.79 9.50
CA ALA A 156 22.43 15.39 10.70
C ALA A 156 23.62 16.30 10.36
N LEU A 157 24.36 15.97 9.31
CA LEU A 157 25.48 16.75 8.80
C LEU A 157 25.06 17.90 7.86
N GLY A 158 23.76 18.05 7.55
CA GLY A 158 23.26 19.13 6.70
C GLY A 158 23.50 18.95 5.20
N LEU A 159 23.94 17.78 4.74
CA LEU A 159 24.30 17.54 3.34
C LEU A 159 23.14 17.73 2.36
N GLU A 160 21.88 17.51 2.81
CA GLU A 160 20.68 17.71 2.00
C GLU A 160 20.44 19.17 1.57
N GLN A 161 21.18 20.13 2.14
CA GLN A 161 21.07 21.54 1.78
C GLN A 161 21.88 21.89 0.52
N ALA A 162 22.86 21.07 0.19
CA ALA A 162 23.84 21.36 -0.85
C ALA A 162 23.89 20.33 -1.98
N MET A 163 23.38 19.14 -1.75
CA MET A 163 23.35 18.06 -2.74
C MET A 163 22.02 17.32 -2.70
N ASP A 164 21.69 16.62 -3.76
CA ASP A 164 20.51 15.77 -3.78
C ASP A 164 20.55 14.70 -2.67
N GLY A 165 19.39 14.35 -2.13
CA GLY A 165 19.30 13.40 -1.02
C GLY A 165 19.94 12.04 -1.30
N GLU A 166 19.94 11.60 -2.56
CA GLU A 166 20.61 10.35 -2.97
C GLU A 166 22.14 10.49 -3.00
N GLU A 167 22.63 11.60 -3.51
CA GLU A 167 24.05 11.93 -3.51
C GLU A 167 24.59 12.03 -2.08
N ALA A 168 23.82 12.64 -1.17
CA ALA A 168 24.16 12.75 0.24
C ALA A 168 24.29 11.37 0.93
N ILE A 169 23.36 10.44 0.65
CA ILE A 169 23.42 9.07 1.15
C ILE A 169 24.66 8.34 0.62
N LEU A 170 24.94 8.46 -0.68
CA LEU A 170 26.11 7.84 -1.31
C LEU A 170 27.43 8.42 -0.79
N ALA A 171 27.48 9.72 -0.51
CA ALA A 171 28.66 10.36 0.07
C ALA A 171 28.99 9.76 1.46
N VAL A 172 28.00 9.64 2.34
CA VAL A 172 28.17 8.99 3.65
C VAL A 172 28.55 7.52 3.50
N ARG A 173 27.87 6.78 2.60
CA ARG A 173 28.17 5.37 2.32
C ARG A 173 29.62 5.17 1.87
N ASN A 174 30.08 5.95 0.92
CA ASN A 174 31.45 5.88 0.40
C ASN A 174 32.48 6.22 1.49
N PHE A 175 32.21 7.24 2.29
CA PHE A 175 33.08 7.62 3.39
C PHE A 175 33.19 6.52 4.44
N ARG A 176 32.07 5.93 4.91
CA ARG A 176 32.13 4.84 5.89
C ARG A 176 32.85 3.59 5.36
N LYS A 177 32.66 3.27 4.07
CA LYS A 177 33.34 2.15 3.42
C LYS A 177 34.85 2.38 3.35
N SER A 178 35.27 3.57 2.95
CA SER A 178 36.74 3.93 2.92
C SER A 178 37.36 3.90 4.31
N ALA A 179 36.59 4.19 5.37
CA ALA A 179 37.01 4.08 6.75
C ALA A 179 36.93 2.65 7.33
N GLY A 180 36.59 1.65 6.52
CA GLY A 180 36.48 0.26 6.96
C GLY A 180 35.27 -0.01 7.88
N ILE A 181 34.24 0.86 7.85
CA ILE A 181 32.98 0.66 8.61
C ILE A 181 31.99 -0.07 7.75
N LEU A 182 32.01 -1.39 7.83
CA LEU A 182 31.13 -2.31 7.09
C LEU A 182 30.28 -3.12 8.07
N PRO A 183 29.00 -3.43 7.73
CA PRO A 183 28.22 -4.32 8.55
C PRO A 183 28.69 -5.77 8.39
N VAL A 184 28.41 -6.58 9.38
CA VAL A 184 28.59 -8.03 9.35
C VAL A 184 27.25 -8.73 9.39
N VAL A 185 27.18 -9.92 8.81
CA VAL A 185 25.99 -10.78 8.81
C VAL A 185 26.02 -11.69 10.03
N LYS A 186 24.94 -11.65 10.78
CA LYS A 186 24.71 -12.52 11.92
C LYS A 186 23.53 -13.43 11.68
N GLN A 187 23.64 -14.67 12.15
CA GLN A 187 22.57 -15.65 12.12
C GLN A 187 21.74 -15.52 13.40
N ILE A 188 20.42 -15.61 13.26
CA ILE A 188 19.51 -15.59 14.41
C ILE A 188 19.61 -16.96 15.08
N ASP A 189 20.17 -16.96 16.29
CA ASP A 189 20.32 -18.15 17.13
C ASP A 189 19.21 -18.20 18.18
N THR A 190 18.19 -19.01 17.91
CA THR A 190 17.06 -19.21 18.83
C THR A 190 17.39 -20.12 20.01
N LEU A 191 18.58 -20.76 19.99
CA LEU A 191 19.01 -21.71 21.00
C LEU A 191 20.09 -21.16 21.94
N ALA A 192 20.39 -19.87 21.84
CA ALA A 192 21.34 -19.15 22.71
C ALA A 192 22.73 -19.82 22.80
N ALA A 193 23.24 -20.32 21.67
CA ALA A 193 24.50 -21.05 21.52
C ALA A 193 24.59 -22.38 22.32
N GLU A 194 23.48 -22.87 22.84
CA GLU A 194 23.45 -24.22 23.46
C GLU A 194 23.57 -25.34 22.42
N TYR A 195 23.17 -25.04 21.17
CA TYR A 195 23.31 -25.93 20.03
C TYR A 195 23.58 -25.09 18.77
N PRO A 196 24.37 -25.57 17.79
CA PRO A 196 24.65 -24.78 16.58
C PRO A 196 23.35 -24.39 15.85
N ALA A 197 23.20 -23.09 15.59
CA ALA A 197 22.05 -22.58 14.85
C ALA A 197 22.07 -23.10 13.41
N GLN A 198 20.95 -23.66 12.96
CA GLN A 198 20.76 -24.18 11.61
C GLN A 198 19.71 -23.39 10.82
N THR A 199 19.22 -22.28 11.40
CA THR A 199 18.25 -21.42 10.72
C THR A 199 18.89 -20.66 9.58
N ASN A 200 18.11 -20.37 8.54
CA ASN A 200 18.52 -19.50 7.44
C ASN A 200 18.25 -18.02 7.71
N TYR A 201 17.90 -17.64 8.96
CA TYR A 201 17.56 -16.28 9.38
C TYR A 201 18.82 -15.47 9.64
N LEU A 202 18.97 -14.40 8.88
CA LEU A 202 20.14 -13.53 8.89
C LEU A 202 19.72 -12.08 9.16
N TYR A 203 20.60 -11.31 9.79
CA TYR A 203 20.47 -9.85 9.90
C TYR A 203 21.83 -9.19 9.82
N LEU A 204 21.87 -7.92 9.44
CA LEU A 204 23.10 -7.14 9.39
C LEU A 204 23.24 -6.27 10.63
N THR A 205 24.48 -6.17 11.16
CA THR A 205 24.81 -5.31 12.28
C THR A 205 26.22 -4.73 12.13
N TYR A 206 26.45 -3.54 12.71
CA TYR A 206 27.80 -2.98 12.84
C TYR A 206 28.47 -3.36 14.18
N SER A 207 27.75 -4.09 15.04
CA SER A 207 28.23 -4.60 16.33
C SER A 207 28.75 -6.02 16.20
N GLY A 208 29.79 -6.21 15.39
CA GLY A 208 30.41 -7.52 15.17
C GLY A 208 31.72 -7.41 14.40
N THR A 209 32.50 -8.49 14.42
CA THR A 209 33.85 -8.55 13.80
C THR A 209 33.92 -9.54 12.63
N ALA A 210 32.97 -10.46 12.51
CA ALA A 210 32.96 -11.51 11.48
C ALA A 210 31.53 -11.88 11.08
N ASN A 211 31.39 -12.37 9.86
CA ASN A 211 30.15 -12.96 9.36
C ASN A 211 29.97 -14.39 9.91
N ASP A 212 28.73 -14.72 10.27
CA ASP A 212 28.38 -16.10 10.67
C ASP A 212 28.13 -17.00 9.47
N VAL A 213 27.98 -16.43 8.28
CA VAL A 213 27.69 -17.15 7.03
C VAL A 213 28.86 -17.08 6.07
N ARG A 214 29.14 -18.20 5.40
CA ARG A 214 30.12 -18.28 4.32
C ARG A 214 29.42 -18.10 2.97
N TYR A 215 29.98 -17.25 2.12
CA TYR A 215 29.52 -17.02 0.76
C TYR A 215 30.29 -17.92 -0.20
N LEU A 216 29.80 -19.16 -0.38
CA LEU A 216 30.37 -20.11 -1.32
C LEU A 216 29.82 -19.82 -2.71
N GLY A 217 30.67 -19.60 -3.70
CA GLY A 217 30.28 -19.38 -5.10
C GLY A 217 29.85 -20.64 -5.85
N ASP A 218 29.31 -21.61 -5.13
CA ASP A 218 28.93 -22.94 -5.63
C ASP A 218 27.67 -22.92 -6.53
N ARG A 219 26.77 -21.97 -6.31
CA ARG A 219 25.49 -21.81 -7.03
C ARG A 219 25.14 -20.33 -7.17
N LYS A 220 24.69 -19.94 -8.37
CA LYS A 220 24.21 -18.58 -8.61
C LYS A 220 23.02 -18.29 -7.72
N SER A 221 23.01 -17.12 -7.08
CA SER A 221 21.92 -16.65 -6.23
C SER A 221 21.04 -15.61 -6.95
N ILE A 222 19.75 -15.63 -6.65
CA ILE A 222 18.79 -14.61 -7.05
C ILE A 222 18.19 -14.02 -5.78
N VAL A 223 18.20 -12.70 -5.70
CA VAL A 223 17.61 -11.96 -4.56
C VAL A 223 16.20 -11.51 -4.94
N VAL A 224 15.24 -11.80 -4.07
CA VAL A 224 13.86 -11.30 -4.15
C VAL A 224 13.66 -10.28 -3.05
N LEU A 225 13.22 -9.08 -3.40
CA LEU A 225 12.85 -8.05 -2.44
C LEU A 225 11.38 -8.22 -2.04
N GLY A 226 11.12 -8.38 -0.74
CA GLY A 226 9.79 -8.58 -0.19
C GLY A 226 8.94 -7.31 -0.11
N SER A 227 7.74 -7.42 0.45
CA SER A 227 6.78 -6.32 0.57
C SER A 227 6.91 -5.51 1.85
N GLY A 228 7.73 -5.95 2.79
CA GLY A 228 7.86 -5.34 4.12
C GLY A 228 6.63 -5.58 5.00
N ALA A 229 6.37 -4.65 5.92
CA ALA A 229 5.22 -4.74 6.81
C ALA A 229 3.90 -4.65 6.05
N TYR A 230 2.92 -5.41 6.49
CA TYR A 230 1.54 -5.23 6.03
C TYR A 230 1.04 -3.84 6.37
N ARG A 231 0.32 -3.26 5.43
CA ARG A 231 -0.29 -1.93 5.49
C ARG A 231 -1.51 -1.90 4.58
N ILE A 232 -2.34 -0.88 4.75
CA ILE A 232 -3.41 -0.63 3.79
C ILE A 232 -2.78 -0.36 2.41
N GLY A 233 -3.12 -1.17 1.42
CA GLY A 233 -2.59 -1.12 0.05
C GLY A 233 -1.45 -2.09 -0.26
N SER A 234 -0.88 -2.78 0.73
CA SER A 234 0.17 -3.77 0.51
C SER A 234 0.15 -4.81 1.63
N SER A 235 -0.31 -6.00 1.33
CA SER A 235 -0.45 -7.06 2.32
C SER A 235 -0.08 -8.45 1.76
N VAL A 236 -0.74 -9.51 2.19
CA VAL A 236 -0.42 -10.90 1.90
C VAL A 236 -0.34 -11.24 0.41
N GLU A 237 -0.97 -10.47 -0.45
CA GLU A 237 -1.00 -10.68 -1.90
C GLU A 237 0.40 -10.60 -2.50
N PHE A 238 1.20 -9.62 -2.07
CA PHE A 238 2.59 -9.46 -2.52
C PHE A 238 3.52 -10.50 -1.89
N ASP A 239 3.23 -10.92 -0.67
CA ASP A 239 3.97 -12.00 -0.05
C ASP A 239 3.78 -13.32 -0.81
N TRP A 240 2.53 -13.63 -1.21
CA TRP A 240 2.25 -14.76 -2.08
C TRP A 240 3.07 -14.69 -3.39
N CYS A 241 3.15 -13.51 -4.01
CA CYS A 241 3.97 -13.31 -5.21
C CYS A 241 5.46 -13.58 -4.95
N GLY A 242 5.99 -13.08 -3.82
CA GLY A 242 7.36 -13.34 -3.40
C GLY A 242 7.64 -14.83 -3.18
N VAL A 243 6.74 -15.54 -2.50
CA VAL A 243 6.84 -17.00 -2.27
C VAL A 243 6.83 -17.78 -3.58
N GLN A 244 5.94 -17.44 -4.53
CA GLN A 244 5.91 -18.11 -5.83
C GLN A 244 7.20 -17.86 -6.63
N ALA A 245 7.76 -16.66 -6.55
CA ALA A 245 9.05 -16.35 -7.18
C ALA A 245 10.18 -17.18 -6.55
N LEU A 246 10.28 -17.27 -5.21
CA LEU A 246 11.28 -18.06 -4.51
C LEU A 246 11.20 -19.54 -4.87
N ASN A 247 10.00 -20.10 -4.91
CA ASN A 247 9.77 -21.49 -5.29
C ASN A 247 10.24 -21.76 -6.73
N THR A 248 9.92 -20.86 -7.67
CA THR A 248 10.35 -20.99 -9.05
C THR A 248 11.88 -20.90 -9.18
N ILE A 249 12.52 -19.94 -8.49
CA ILE A 249 13.98 -19.80 -8.45
C ILE A 249 14.66 -21.10 -8.00
N ARG A 250 14.14 -21.73 -6.93
CA ARG A 250 14.67 -23.01 -6.40
C ARG A 250 14.47 -24.16 -7.40
N GLN A 251 13.29 -24.22 -8.03
CA GLN A 251 12.98 -25.25 -9.04
C GLN A 251 13.91 -25.16 -10.26
N GLU A 252 14.30 -23.94 -10.63
CA GLU A 252 15.23 -23.69 -11.75
C GLU A 252 16.71 -23.79 -11.34
N GLY A 253 17.00 -24.28 -10.11
CA GLY A 253 18.36 -24.60 -9.64
C GLY A 253 19.18 -23.44 -9.11
N TYR A 254 18.61 -22.25 -8.98
CA TYR A 254 19.28 -21.12 -8.36
C TYR A 254 19.16 -21.16 -6.82
N ARG A 255 20.08 -20.47 -6.14
CA ARG A 255 19.91 -20.18 -4.71
C ARG A 255 18.92 -19.04 -4.55
N SER A 256 17.88 -19.27 -3.78
CA SER A 256 16.88 -18.27 -3.46
C SER A 256 17.28 -17.47 -2.22
N VAL A 257 17.26 -16.13 -2.33
CA VAL A 257 17.55 -15.21 -1.24
C VAL A 257 16.39 -14.24 -1.10
N MET A 258 15.84 -14.11 0.11
CA MET A 258 14.78 -13.15 0.43
C MET A 258 15.33 -12.04 1.32
N ILE A 259 14.94 -10.80 1.06
CA ILE A 259 15.09 -9.69 2.00
C ILE A 259 13.68 -9.21 2.38
N ASN A 260 13.30 -9.39 3.63
CA ASN A 260 11.99 -8.96 4.16
C ASN A 260 12.06 -8.80 5.68
N TYR A 261 11.10 -8.08 6.28
CA TYR A 261 11.08 -7.79 7.71
C TYR A 261 9.71 -7.93 8.38
N ASN A 262 8.73 -8.50 7.70
CA ASN A 262 7.45 -8.86 8.31
C ASN A 262 7.63 -10.16 9.11
N PRO A 263 7.32 -10.19 10.43
CA PRO A 263 7.52 -11.39 11.25
C PRO A 263 6.46 -12.48 11.05
N GLU A 264 5.31 -12.12 10.48
CA GLU A 264 4.14 -13.02 10.38
C GLU A 264 3.69 -13.16 8.92
N THR A 265 4.57 -13.67 8.08
CA THR A 265 4.26 -13.90 6.67
C THR A 265 5.05 -15.09 6.12
N VAL A 266 4.50 -15.75 5.09
CA VAL A 266 5.03 -17.00 4.56
C VAL A 266 6.43 -16.85 3.96
N SER A 267 6.74 -15.73 3.31
CA SER A 267 8.07 -15.50 2.72
C SER A 267 9.20 -15.43 3.76
N THR A 268 8.86 -15.22 5.02
CA THR A 268 9.81 -15.18 6.13
C THR A 268 9.80 -16.46 6.98
N ASP A 269 9.13 -17.52 6.53
CA ASP A 269 9.24 -18.82 7.13
C ASP A 269 10.58 -19.50 6.77
N TYR A 270 11.11 -20.26 7.70
CA TYR A 270 12.47 -20.81 7.63
C TYR A 270 12.75 -21.72 6.43
N ASP A 271 11.72 -22.32 5.83
CA ASP A 271 11.82 -23.28 4.74
C ASP A 271 11.49 -22.69 3.34
N MET A 272 11.14 -21.40 3.27
CA MET A 272 10.69 -20.79 2.03
C MET A 272 11.82 -20.37 1.09
N CYS A 273 13.02 -20.14 1.59
CA CYS A 273 14.19 -19.79 0.78
C CYS A 273 15.49 -20.35 1.36
N ASP A 274 16.56 -20.32 0.56
CA ASP A 274 17.89 -20.79 1.02
C ASP A 274 18.51 -19.82 2.03
N ARG A 275 18.27 -18.51 1.90
CA ARG A 275 18.70 -17.45 2.82
C ARG A 275 17.65 -16.39 2.99
N LEU A 276 17.35 -16.04 4.23
CA LEU A 276 16.44 -14.98 4.60
C LEU A 276 17.19 -13.88 5.35
N TYR A 277 17.32 -12.71 4.74
CA TYR A 277 17.75 -11.51 5.45
C TYR A 277 16.55 -10.82 6.08
N PHE A 278 16.45 -10.94 7.38
CA PHE A 278 15.43 -10.27 8.18
C PHE A 278 15.91 -8.85 8.50
N ASP A 279 15.81 -7.98 7.51
CA ASP A 279 16.38 -6.63 7.58
C ASP A 279 15.59 -5.64 6.71
N GLU A 280 15.96 -4.36 6.78
CA GLU A 280 15.30 -3.24 6.12
C GLU A 280 15.34 -3.35 4.59
N LEU A 281 14.25 -2.96 3.94
CA LEU A 281 14.17 -2.76 2.48
C LEU A 281 14.53 -1.30 2.12
N THR A 282 15.62 -0.79 2.69
CA THR A 282 16.19 0.50 2.35
C THR A 282 17.32 0.33 1.33
N PHE A 283 17.59 1.38 0.54
CA PHE A 283 18.68 1.35 -0.43
C PHE A 283 20.02 0.96 0.20
N GLU A 284 20.38 1.58 1.34
CA GLU A 284 21.60 1.29 2.07
C GLU A 284 21.72 -0.19 2.42
N ARG A 285 20.66 -0.75 3.04
CA ARG A 285 20.70 -2.11 3.55
C ARG A 285 20.65 -3.16 2.44
N VAL A 286 19.84 -2.91 1.42
CA VAL A 286 19.79 -3.77 0.23
C VAL A 286 21.15 -3.79 -0.45
N MET A 287 21.79 -2.65 -0.65
CA MET A 287 23.15 -2.58 -1.24
C MET A 287 24.20 -3.32 -0.40
N ASP A 288 24.14 -3.21 0.93
CA ASP A 288 25.07 -3.93 1.82
C ASP A 288 24.90 -5.46 1.66
N ILE A 289 23.68 -5.96 1.56
CA ILE A 289 23.39 -7.38 1.32
C ILE A 289 23.83 -7.82 -0.08
N LEU A 290 23.53 -7.03 -1.11
CA LEU A 290 23.90 -7.36 -2.47
C LEU A 290 25.41 -7.42 -2.69
N GLU A 291 26.18 -6.56 -2.03
CA GLU A 291 27.65 -6.60 -2.06
C GLU A 291 28.19 -7.90 -1.40
N LEU A 292 27.51 -8.42 -0.38
CA LEU A 292 27.89 -9.68 0.28
C LEU A 292 27.47 -10.90 -0.54
N GLU A 293 26.25 -10.92 -1.05
CA GLU A 293 25.69 -12.05 -1.81
C GLU A 293 26.25 -12.14 -3.24
N ASN A 294 26.66 -11.02 -3.83
CA ASN A 294 27.05 -10.93 -5.24
C ASN A 294 26.10 -11.73 -6.17
N PRO A 295 24.81 -11.40 -6.19
CA PRO A 295 23.82 -12.24 -6.84
C PRO A 295 23.90 -12.14 -8.36
N HIS A 296 23.39 -13.19 -9.04
CA HIS A 296 23.19 -13.17 -10.49
C HIS A 296 22.17 -12.10 -10.92
N GLY A 297 21.20 -11.80 -10.07
CA GLY A 297 20.24 -10.74 -10.29
C GLY A 297 19.28 -10.52 -9.12
N VAL A 298 18.52 -9.43 -9.23
CA VAL A 298 17.55 -8.98 -8.23
C VAL A 298 16.17 -8.85 -8.85
N ILE A 299 15.15 -9.44 -8.23
CA ILE A 299 13.74 -9.28 -8.60
C ILE A 299 13.11 -8.22 -7.69
N VAL A 300 12.64 -7.13 -8.31
CA VAL A 300 11.99 -5.99 -7.64
C VAL A 300 10.46 -5.96 -7.86
N SER A 301 9.95 -6.76 -8.78
CA SER A 301 8.58 -6.63 -9.31
C SER A 301 7.53 -7.48 -8.59
N THR A 302 7.89 -8.27 -7.58
CA THR A 302 6.96 -9.15 -6.85
C THR A 302 6.55 -8.65 -5.47
N GLY A 303 7.30 -7.72 -4.87
CA GLY A 303 7.10 -7.20 -3.51
C GLY A 303 6.25 -5.91 -3.43
N GLY A 304 5.55 -5.53 -4.49
CA GLY A 304 4.77 -4.29 -4.52
C GLY A 304 5.62 -3.04 -4.72
N GLN A 305 5.16 -1.91 -4.19
CA GLN A 305 5.77 -0.60 -4.46
C GLN A 305 7.14 -0.40 -3.80
N ILE A 306 7.37 -0.95 -2.59
CA ILE A 306 8.63 -0.71 -1.85
C ILE A 306 9.85 -1.15 -2.68
N PRO A 307 9.95 -2.41 -3.14
CA PRO A 307 11.09 -2.82 -3.94
C PRO A 307 11.13 -2.15 -5.33
N ASN A 308 9.96 -1.87 -5.92
CA ASN A 308 9.90 -1.23 -7.22
C ASN A 308 10.51 0.18 -7.21
N ASN A 309 10.29 0.95 -6.14
CA ASN A 309 10.89 2.27 -5.92
C ASN A 309 12.43 2.24 -5.79
N LEU A 310 13.02 1.08 -5.53
CA LEU A 310 14.48 0.95 -5.45
C LEU A 310 15.12 0.69 -6.82
N ALA A 311 14.34 0.35 -7.85
CA ALA A 311 14.87 -0.13 -9.13
C ALA A 311 15.87 0.83 -9.77
N LEU A 312 15.53 2.11 -9.97
CA LEU A 312 16.44 3.11 -10.56
C LEU A 312 17.73 3.30 -9.75
N ARG A 313 17.61 3.35 -8.43
CA ARG A 313 18.75 3.57 -7.53
C ARG A 313 19.70 2.38 -7.56
N LEU A 314 19.18 1.17 -7.61
CA LEU A 314 19.97 -0.07 -7.73
C LEU A 314 20.64 -0.15 -9.10
N ASP A 315 19.91 0.17 -10.19
CA ASP A 315 20.44 0.19 -11.56
C ASP A 315 21.58 1.21 -11.71
N ALA A 316 21.46 2.39 -11.09
CA ALA A 316 22.52 3.41 -11.06
C ALA A 316 23.81 2.89 -10.39
N GLN A 317 23.72 1.91 -9.50
CA GLN A 317 24.84 1.22 -8.88
C GLN A 317 25.26 -0.06 -9.65
N LYS A 318 24.73 -0.26 -10.88
CA LYS A 318 25.01 -1.41 -11.75
C LYS A 318 24.58 -2.76 -11.15
N VAL A 319 23.57 -2.75 -10.30
CA VAL A 319 22.94 -3.99 -9.81
C VAL A 319 22.12 -4.61 -10.95
N PRO A 320 22.30 -5.90 -11.26
CA PRO A 320 21.54 -6.55 -12.33
C PRO A 320 20.07 -6.75 -11.90
N ILE A 321 19.19 -5.88 -12.38
CA ILE A 321 17.74 -6.01 -12.21
C ILE A 321 17.22 -7.04 -13.21
N LEU A 322 16.51 -8.06 -12.75
CA LEU A 322 15.90 -9.09 -13.59
C LEU A 322 14.50 -8.69 -14.03
N GLY A 323 14.21 -8.90 -15.29
CA GLY A 323 12.92 -8.56 -15.89
C GLY A 323 12.91 -7.21 -16.58
N THR A 324 11.84 -6.45 -16.38
CA THR A 324 11.67 -5.12 -16.98
C THR A 324 12.73 -4.14 -16.49
N SER A 325 13.30 -3.35 -17.39
CA SER A 325 14.38 -2.42 -17.05
C SER A 325 13.94 -1.35 -16.06
N ALA A 326 14.85 -0.90 -15.20
CA ALA A 326 14.58 0.17 -14.25
C ALA A 326 14.12 1.47 -14.94
N ARG A 327 14.65 1.76 -16.14
CA ARG A 327 14.20 2.90 -16.95
C ARG A 327 12.76 2.78 -17.41
N SER A 328 12.32 1.58 -17.80
CA SER A 328 10.92 1.34 -18.19
C SER A 328 10.00 1.45 -16.99
N ILE A 329 10.45 0.98 -15.81
CA ILE A 329 9.71 1.14 -14.54
C ILE A 329 9.51 2.64 -14.26
N ASP A 330 10.56 3.43 -14.32
CA ASP A 330 10.50 4.88 -14.10
C ASP A 330 9.57 5.57 -15.13
N ASN A 331 9.65 5.19 -16.41
CA ASN A 331 8.78 5.74 -17.44
C ASN A 331 7.29 5.42 -17.22
N ALA A 332 6.98 4.30 -16.59
CA ALA A 332 5.60 3.93 -16.27
C ALA A 332 5.09 4.59 -14.98
N GLU A 333 5.96 4.81 -13.99
CA GLU A 333 5.60 5.40 -12.69
C GLU A 333 5.58 6.93 -12.70
N ASP A 334 6.45 7.56 -13.50
CA ASP A 334 6.45 9.00 -13.69
C ASP A 334 5.27 9.42 -14.57
N ARG A 335 4.36 10.20 -14.00
CA ARG A 335 3.11 10.58 -14.67
C ARG A 335 3.32 11.35 -15.96
N ASP A 336 4.30 12.25 -16.00
CA ASP A 336 4.58 13.06 -17.18
C ASP A 336 5.17 12.19 -18.31
N LYS A 337 6.11 11.31 -17.97
CA LYS A 337 6.73 10.38 -18.92
C LYS A 337 5.73 9.39 -19.47
N PHE A 338 4.90 8.82 -18.59
CA PHE A 338 3.87 7.86 -18.98
C PHE A 338 2.81 8.49 -19.89
N SER A 339 2.32 9.68 -19.53
CA SER A 339 1.35 10.43 -20.33
C SER A 339 1.91 10.78 -21.71
N ALA A 340 3.13 11.30 -21.80
CA ALA A 340 3.78 11.61 -23.07
C ALA A 340 3.98 10.34 -23.93
N MET A 341 4.24 9.20 -23.30
CA MET A 341 4.32 7.92 -24.01
C MET A 341 2.94 7.52 -24.58
N LEU A 342 1.87 7.61 -23.79
CA LEU A 342 0.51 7.28 -24.26
C LEU A 342 0.10 8.17 -25.45
N ASP A 343 0.37 9.47 -25.38
CA ASP A 343 0.09 10.40 -26.48
C ASP A 343 0.86 10.03 -27.73
N ARG A 344 2.14 9.64 -27.61
CA ARG A 344 2.99 9.22 -28.73
C ARG A 344 2.46 7.95 -29.44
N ILE A 345 1.94 6.99 -28.70
CA ILE A 345 1.36 5.76 -29.25
C ILE A 345 -0.13 5.87 -29.56
N GLY A 346 -0.74 7.05 -29.37
CA GLY A 346 -2.15 7.32 -29.68
C GLY A 346 -3.14 6.60 -28.78
N VAL A 347 -2.80 6.40 -27.52
CA VAL A 347 -3.66 5.77 -26.50
C VAL A 347 -4.30 6.82 -25.62
N ASP A 348 -5.63 6.77 -25.50
CA ASP A 348 -6.41 7.72 -24.71
C ASP A 348 -6.20 7.59 -23.21
N GLN A 349 -6.21 8.74 -22.53
CA GLN A 349 -6.15 8.89 -21.06
C GLN A 349 -7.08 10.01 -20.59
N PRO A 350 -7.50 10.04 -19.31
CA PRO A 350 -8.20 11.20 -18.77
C PRO A 350 -7.32 12.45 -18.87
N GLU A 351 -7.90 13.60 -19.21
CA GLU A 351 -7.15 14.86 -19.18
C GLU A 351 -6.62 15.14 -17.76
N TRP A 352 -5.39 15.61 -17.67
CA TRP A 352 -4.74 15.90 -16.38
C TRP A 352 -3.68 16.99 -16.51
N ARG A 353 -3.32 17.61 -15.39
CA ARG A 353 -2.20 18.55 -15.27
C ARG A 353 -1.57 18.48 -13.87
N ALA A 354 -0.27 18.68 -13.82
CA ALA A 354 0.45 18.98 -12.59
C ALA A 354 0.53 20.52 -12.45
N LEU A 355 -0.05 21.08 -11.42
CA LEU A 355 -0.28 22.51 -11.27
C LEU A 355 0.23 23.00 -9.92
N THR A 356 0.84 24.18 -9.91
CA THR A 356 1.42 24.79 -8.70
C THR A 356 0.66 26.05 -8.24
N SER A 357 -0.16 26.65 -9.12
CA SER A 357 -0.93 27.83 -8.82
C SER A 357 -2.44 27.57 -8.82
N LEU A 358 -3.18 28.31 -7.99
CA LEU A 358 -4.64 28.25 -7.97
C LEU A 358 -5.28 28.76 -9.27
N GLU A 359 -4.63 29.70 -9.95
CA GLU A 359 -5.10 30.25 -11.22
C GLU A 359 -5.04 29.18 -12.33
N ASP A 360 -3.94 28.46 -12.43
CA ASP A 360 -3.77 27.35 -13.39
C ASP A 360 -4.75 26.21 -13.11
N ILE A 361 -4.99 25.88 -11.82
CA ILE A 361 -5.98 24.89 -11.41
C ILE A 361 -7.38 25.31 -11.87
N ASN A 362 -7.76 26.55 -11.62
CA ASN A 362 -9.06 27.05 -12.05
C ASN A 362 -9.20 27.03 -13.57
N THR A 363 -8.17 27.45 -14.30
CA THR A 363 -8.15 27.42 -15.77
C THR A 363 -8.32 25.98 -16.30
N PHE A 364 -7.64 25.02 -15.70
CA PHE A 364 -7.78 23.62 -16.07
C PHE A 364 -9.20 23.10 -15.79
N VAL A 365 -9.76 23.40 -14.62
CA VAL A 365 -11.11 22.96 -14.22
C VAL A 365 -12.17 23.61 -15.11
N ASP A 366 -12.01 24.88 -15.50
CA ASP A 366 -12.93 25.55 -16.43
C ASP A 366 -12.92 24.88 -17.82
N LYS A 367 -11.79 24.27 -18.21
CA LYS A 367 -11.67 23.50 -19.47
C LYS A 367 -12.34 22.12 -19.38
N VAL A 368 -12.08 21.35 -18.31
CA VAL A 368 -12.50 19.95 -18.22
C VAL A 368 -13.86 19.74 -17.55
N GLY A 369 -14.33 20.73 -16.76
CA GLY A 369 -15.55 20.65 -15.96
C GLY A 369 -15.37 19.86 -14.67
N PHE A 370 -16.39 19.90 -13.82
CA PHE A 370 -16.50 19.04 -12.63
C PHE A 370 -17.26 17.74 -12.96
N PRO A 371 -16.99 16.65 -12.21
CA PRO A 371 -16.05 16.52 -11.11
C PRO A 371 -14.60 16.35 -11.56
N VAL A 372 -13.67 16.72 -10.67
CA VAL A 372 -12.23 16.52 -10.86
C VAL A 372 -11.63 15.71 -9.72
N LEU A 373 -10.63 14.91 -10.03
CA LEU A 373 -9.83 14.19 -9.05
C LEU A 373 -8.55 15.01 -8.74
N VAL A 374 -8.35 15.30 -7.46
CA VAL A 374 -7.20 16.05 -6.98
C VAL A 374 -6.30 15.17 -6.15
N ARG A 375 -5.01 15.15 -6.47
CA ARG A 375 -3.99 14.38 -5.76
C ARG A 375 -2.76 15.24 -5.50
N PRO A 376 -2.32 15.38 -4.23
CA PRO A 376 -1.04 16.01 -3.94
C PRO A 376 0.10 15.14 -4.52
N SER A 377 1.12 15.77 -5.12
CA SER A 377 2.28 15.05 -5.67
C SER A 377 3.17 14.47 -4.59
N TYR A 378 3.11 15.01 -3.38
CA TYR A 378 3.86 14.52 -2.22
C TYR A 378 2.96 14.39 -1.01
N VAL A 379 2.80 13.17 -0.52
CA VAL A 379 1.94 12.87 0.64
C VAL A 379 2.81 12.50 1.83
N LEU A 380 2.93 13.40 2.79
CA LEU A 380 3.30 13.06 4.15
C LEU A 380 2.07 12.49 4.85
N SER A 381 2.06 11.18 5.06
CA SER A 381 1.11 10.42 5.88
C SER A 381 -0.33 10.95 5.92
N GLY A 382 -1.16 10.59 4.94
CA GLY A 382 -2.61 10.68 5.07
C GLY A 382 -3.33 11.82 4.35
N ALA A 383 -2.67 12.58 3.47
CA ALA A 383 -3.39 13.47 2.56
C ALA A 383 -3.88 12.66 1.36
N ALA A 384 -5.13 12.28 1.41
CA ALA A 384 -5.82 11.44 0.46
C ALA A 384 -6.08 12.13 -0.89
N MET A 385 -6.22 11.33 -1.94
CA MET A 385 -6.89 11.76 -3.16
C MET A 385 -8.34 12.11 -2.85
N ASN A 386 -8.86 13.17 -3.51
CA ASN A 386 -10.27 13.56 -3.36
C ASN A 386 -10.90 13.84 -4.71
N VAL A 387 -12.14 13.39 -4.86
CA VAL A 387 -13.01 13.83 -5.96
C VAL A 387 -13.74 15.08 -5.50
N CYS A 388 -13.56 16.17 -6.24
CA CYS A 388 -14.22 17.45 -5.99
C CYS A 388 -15.33 17.64 -7.02
N SER A 389 -16.56 17.79 -6.55
CA SER A 389 -17.76 17.95 -7.39
C SER A 389 -18.08 19.41 -7.71
N ASN A 390 -17.44 20.34 -7.01
CA ASN A 390 -17.63 21.77 -7.17
C ASN A 390 -16.40 22.55 -6.73
N ARG A 391 -16.41 23.87 -7.00
CA ARG A 391 -15.30 24.77 -6.70
C ARG A 391 -15.04 24.95 -5.20
N GLU A 392 -16.08 24.92 -4.37
CA GLU A 392 -15.94 25.06 -2.91
C GLU A 392 -15.21 23.86 -2.31
N GLU A 393 -15.54 22.65 -2.74
CA GLU A 393 -14.83 21.43 -2.34
C GLU A 393 -13.37 21.45 -2.79
N LEU A 394 -13.14 21.88 -4.03
CA LEU A 394 -11.79 22.01 -4.58
C LEU A 394 -10.94 22.99 -3.75
N GLU A 395 -11.46 24.20 -3.46
CA GLU A 395 -10.73 25.19 -2.66
C GLU A 395 -10.47 24.71 -1.23
N ARG A 396 -11.45 24.05 -0.60
CA ARG A 396 -11.30 23.46 0.73
C ARG A 396 -10.18 22.41 0.74
N PHE A 397 -10.18 21.53 -0.24
CA PHE A 397 -9.16 20.51 -0.35
C PHE A 397 -7.77 21.09 -0.63
N LEU A 398 -7.67 22.06 -1.54
CA LEU A 398 -6.40 22.71 -1.87
C LEU A 398 -5.83 23.48 -0.68
N LYS A 399 -6.66 24.11 0.17
CA LYS A 399 -6.22 24.73 1.43
C LYS A 399 -5.63 23.71 2.40
N LEU A 400 -6.21 22.51 2.48
CA LEU A 400 -5.68 21.40 3.28
C LEU A 400 -4.36 20.89 2.69
N ALA A 401 -4.29 20.71 1.37
CA ALA A 401 -3.09 20.26 0.67
C ALA A 401 -1.95 21.29 0.70
N ALA A 402 -2.23 22.58 0.60
CA ALA A 402 -1.24 23.65 0.67
C ALA A 402 -0.58 23.80 2.05
N ASN A 403 -1.26 23.39 3.12
CA ASN A 403 -0.68 23.32 4.46
C ASN A 403 0.34 22.17 4.59
N VAL A 404 0.27 21.19 3.69
CA VAL A 404 1.14 20.00 3.71
C VAL A 404 2.37 20.19 2.82
N SER A 405 2.27 20.95 1.71
CA SER A 405 3.43 21.18 0.83
C SER A 405 3.29 22.47 0.00
N LYS A 406 4.09 23.49 0.35
CA LYS A 406 4.14 24.76 -0.40
C LYS A 406 4.98 24.70 -1.70
N LYS A 407 5.70 23.61 -1.96
CA LYS A 407 6.70 23.55 -3.05
C LYS A 407 6.41 22.45 -4.09
N HIS A 408 5.43 21.60 -3.88
CA HIS A 408 5.16 20.50 -4.80
C HIS A 408 3.86 20.72 -5.58
N PRO A 409 3.82 20.36 -6.87
CA PRO A 409 2.63 20.51 -7.68
C PRO A 409 1.49 19.62 -7.17
N VAL A 410 0.27 20.06 -7.43
CA VAL A 410 -0.95 19.26 -7.24
C VAL A 410 -1.33 18.70 -8.60
N VAL A 411 -1.56 17.39 -8.67
CA VAL A 411 -2.09 16.76 -9.88
C VAL A 411 -3.60 16.84 -9.86
N VAL A 412 -4.17 17.47 -10.87
CA VAL A 412 -5.63 17.57 -11.10
C VAL A 412 -5.95 16.82 -12.37
N SER A 413 -6.92 15.91 -12.33
CA SER A 413 -7.37 15.14 -13.49
C SER A 413 -8.89 15.15 -13.61
N GLN A 414 -9.38 15.03 -14.85
CA GLN A 414 -10.79 14.85 -15.13
C GLN A 414 -11.27 13.55 -14.47
N PHE A 415 -12.37 13.60 -13.73
CA PHE A 415 -13.04 12.42 -13.18
C PHE A 415 -14.19 11.99 -14.10
N ILE A 416 -14.18 10.74 -14.56
CA ILE A 416 -15.15 10.23 -15.51
C ILE A 416 -16.21 9.43 -14.75
N GLU A 417 -17.35 10.07 -14.51
CA GLU A 417 -18.48 9.46 -13.80
C GLU A 417 -19.10 8.31 -14.58
N HIS A 418 -19.59 7.32 -13.85
CA HIS A 418 -20.30 6.14 -14.39
C HIS A 418 -19.48 5.30 -15.38
N ALA A 419 -18.15 5.47 -15.42
CA ALA A 419 -17.29 4.57 -16.13
C ALA A 419 -17.09 3.28 -15.32
N LYS A 420 -16.93 2.16 -16.02
CA LYS A 420 -16.46 0.91 -15.42
C LYS A 420 -14.95 0.98 -15.26
N GLU A 421 -14.46 0.47 -14.16
CA GLU A 421 -13.04 0.21 -14.00
C GLU A 421 -12.74 -1.23 -14.39
N VAL A 422 -11.67 -1.40 -15.15
CA VAL A 422 -11.24 -2.69 -15.69
C VAL A 422 -9.74 -2.82 -15.47
N GLU A 423 -9.31 -3.99 -15.01
CA GLU A 423 -7.90 -4.28 -14.81
C GLU A 423 -7.43 -5.37 -15.77
N MET A 424 -6.19 -5.28 -16.21
CA MET A 424 -5.50 -6.35 -16.88
C MET A 424 -4.23 -6.70 -16.14
N ASP A 425 -4.20 -7.88 -15.53
CA ASP A 425 -2.99 -8.50 -14.98
C ASP A 425 -2.37 -9.37 -16.05
N ALA A 426 -1.08 -9.19 -16.31
CA ALA A 426 -0.45 -9.89 -17.39
C ALA A 426 1.03 -10.19 -17.14
N VAL A 427 1.57 -11.11 -17.92
CA VAL A 427 2.99 -11.42 -18.03
C VAL A 427 3.41 -11.19 -19.47
N ALA A 428 4.49 -10.45 -19.68
CA ALA A 428 5.10 -10.27 -20.98
C ALA A 428 6.55 -10.72 -20.99
N GLN A 429 7.06 -11.03 -22.17
CA GLN A 429 8.46 -11.29 -22.46
C GLN A 429 8.87 -10.43 -23.66
N ASP A 430 9.88 -9.59 -23.48
CA ASP A 430 10.39 -8.70 -24.52
C ASP A 430 9.28 -7.90 -25.23
N GLY A 431 8.32 -7.38 -24.46
CA GLY A 431 7.18 -6.62 -24.96
C GLY A 431 6.02 -7.46 -25.54
N GLU A 432 6.15 -8.78 -25.63
CA GLU A 432 5.08 -9.66 -26.10
C GLU A 432 4.33 -10.30 -24.94
N ILE A 433 3.00 -10.14 -24.89
CA ILE A 433 2.15 -10.69 -23.83
C ILE A 433 2.08 -12.22 -23.97
N ILE A 434 2.50 -12.91 -22.90
CA ILE A 434 2.52 -14.37 -22.79
C ILE A 434 1.20 -14.88 -22.20
N ALA A 435 0.76 -14.28 -21.08
CA ALA A 435 -0.47 -14.63 -20.40
C ALA A 435 -1.14 -13.38 -19.84
N TYR A 436 -2.45 -13.39 -19.72
CA TYR A 436 -3.21 -12.25 -19.19
C TYR A 436 -4.53 -12.68 -18.56
N ALA A 437 -5.01 -11.85 -17.65
CA ALA A 437 -6.35 -11.91 -17.06
C ALA A 437 -6.96 -10.50 -17.12
N ILE A 438 -8.16 -10.38 -17.71
CA ILE A 438 -8.93 -9.14 -17.71
C ILE A 438 -10.08 -9.32 -16.72
N SER A 439 -10.15 -8.46 -15.72
CA SER A 439 -11.19 -8.43 -14.69
C SER A 439 -11.93 -7.11 -14.71
N GLU A 440 -13.20 -7.12 -14.30
CA GLU A 440 -14.00 -5.91 -14.17
C GLU A 440 -14.39 -5.65 -12.73
N HIS A 441 -14.52 -4.38 -12.35
CA HIS A 441 -15.08 -3.98 -11.07
C HIS A 441 -16.61 -4.02 -11.14
N ILE A 442 -17.25 -4.47 -10.07
CA ILE A 442 -18.70 -4.43 -9.94
C ILE A 442 -19.16 -3.00 -9.72
N GLU A 443 -18.42 -2.25 -8.90
CA GLU A 443 -18.63 -0.83 -8.66
C GLU A 443 -18.21 0.00 -9.88
N PHE A 444 -18.78 1.20 -10.01
CA PHE A 444 -18.27 2.19 -10.95
C PHE A 444 -16.97 2.83 -10.42
N ALA A 445 -16.22 3.45 -11.33
CA ALA A 445 -15.01 4.20 -10.99
C ALA A 445 -15.30 5.24 -9.89
N GLY A 446 -14.33 5.37 -8.97
CA GLY A 446 -14.44 6.21 -7.77
C GLY A 446 -14.29 5.45 -6.47
N VAL A 447 -14.29 4.12 -6.51
CA VAL A 447 -13.85 3.24 -5.42
C VAL A 447 -12.46 2.72 -5.79
N HIS A 448 -11.50 2.83 -4.87
CA HIS A 448 -10.14 2.35 -5.12
C HIS A 448 -10.12 0.88 -5.54
N SER A 449 -9.33 0.50 -6.53
CA SER A 449 -9.28 -0.85 -7.08
C SER A 449 -9.02 -1.94 -6.03
N GLY A 450 -8.24 -1.61 -4.98
CA GLY A 450 -8.01 -2.49 -3.84
C GLY A 450 -9.24 -2.76 -2.98
N ASP A 451 -10.20 -1.84 -2.96
CA ASP A 451 -11.44 -1.92 -2.18
C ASP A 451 -12.62 -2.45 -3.00
N ALA A 452 -12.55 -2.34 -4.32
CA ALA A 452 -13.59 -2.75 -5.22
C ALA A 452 -13.80 -4.27 -5.24
N THR A 453 -15.03 -4.66 -5.51
CA THR A 453 -15.40 -6.06 -5.78
C THR A 453 -15.01 -6.41 -7.21
N ILE A 454 -14.04 -7.30 -7.38
CA ILE A 454 -13.51 -7.68 -8.69
C ILE A 454 -14.17 -8.98 -9.16
N GLN A 455 -14.61 -9.00 -10.42
CA GLN A 455 -15.15 -10.16 -11.09
C GLN A 455 -14.23 -10.63 -12.21
N PHE A 456 -13.96 -11.94 -12.24
CA PHE A 456 -13.16 -12.60 -13.27
C PHE A 456 -13.77 -13.96 -13.68
N PRO A 457 -13.94 -14.28 -14.96
CA PRO A 457 -13.79 -13.38 -16.12
C PRO A 457 -14.88 -12.29 -16.17
N PRO A 458 -14.67 -11.20 -16.92
CA PRO A 458 -15.65 -10.12 -17.03
C PRO A 458 -16.94 -10.62 -17.66
N GLN A 459 -18.09 -10.19 -17.12
CA GLN A 459 -19.41 -10.65 -17.54
C GLN A 459 -20.23 -9.56 -18.24
N LYS A 460 -19.88 -8.28 -18.01
CA LYS A 460 -20.64 -7.14 -18.51
C LYS A 460 -19.84 -6.24 -19.45
N LEU A 461 -18.64 -6.65 -19.84
CA LEU A 461 -17.87 -5.95 -20.88
C LEU A 461 -18.28 -6.43 -22.27
N TYR A 462 -18.37 -5.50 -23.21
CA TYR A 462 -18.54 -5.87 -24.61
C TYR A 462 -17.30 -6.57 -25.15
N VAL A 463 -17.47 -7.50 -26.07
CA VAL A 463 -16.34 -8.20 -26.72
C VAL A 463 -15.38 -7.21 -27.38
N GLU A 464 -15.93 -6.13 -27.97
CA GLU A 464 -15.10 -5.07 -28.58
C GLU A 464 -14.28 -4.31 -27.53
N THR A 465 -14.83 -4.04 -26.35
CA THR A 465 -14.10 -3.45 -25.23
C THR A 465 -12.90 -4.31 -24.84
N VAL A 466 -13.10 -5.63 -24.69
CA VAL A 466 -12.04 -6.59 -24.37
C VAL A 466 -10.96 -6.61 -25.48
N ARG A 467 -11.37 -6.58 -26.75
CA ARG A 467 -10.43 -6.54 -27.88
C ARG A 467 -9.57 -5.27 -27.89
N ARG A 468 -10.17 -4.11 -27.61
CA ARG A 468 -9.47 -2.83 -27.53
C ARG A 468 -8.49 -2.80 -26.35
N ILE A 469 -8.91 -3.25 -25.18
CA ILE A 469 -8.01 -3.39 -24.01
C ILE A 469 -6.80 -4.25 -24.38
N LYS A 470 -7.00 -5.40 -25.00
CA LYS A 470 -5.90 -6.28 -25.42
C LYS A 470 -4.96 -5.60 -26.41
N ARG A 471 -5.48 -4.80 -27.36
CA ARG A 471 -4.66 -4.06 -28.32
C ARG A 471 -3.83 -3.01 -27.61
N ILE A 472 -4.47 -2.15 -26.81
CA ILE A 472 -3.79 -1.10 -26.04
C ILE A 472 -2.70 -1.70 -25.14
N SER A 473 -3.01 -2.79 -24.43
CA SER A 473 -2.04 -3.47 -23.56
C SER A 473 -0.81 -3.95 -24.33
N ARG A 474 -0.98 -4.47 -25.57
CA ARG A 474 0.16 -4.90 -26.40
C ARG A 474 1.02 -3.71 -26.85
N GLU A 475 0.42 -2.61 -27.21
CA GLU A 475 1.11 -1.39 -27.60
C GLU A 475 1.95 -0.84 -26.44
N ILE A 476 1.38 -0.77 -25.23
CA ILE A 476 2.09 -0.36 -24.01
C ILE A 476 3.21 -1.35 -23.67
N ALA A 477 2.93 -2.67 -23.71
CA ALA A 477 3.93 -3.67 -23.38
C ALA A 477 5.15 -3.62 -24.32
N ARG A 478 4.93 -3.39 -25.61
CA ARG A 478 6.00 -3.22 -26.61
C ARG A 478 6.79 -1.94 -26.39
N GLU A 479 6.10 -0.81 -26.21
CA GLU A 479 6.73 0.50 -26.02
C GLU A 479 7.62 0.52 -24.77
N LEU A 480 7.19 -0.11 -23.68
CA LEU A 480 7.96 -0.22 -22.44
C LEU A 480 8.90 -1.44 -22.43
N ASN A 481 8.90 -2.27 -23.48
CA ASN A 481 9.66 -3.52 -23.56
C ASN A 481 9.54 -4.37 -22.29
N ILE A 482 8.31 -4.65 -21.87
CA ILE A 482 8.02 -5.32 -20.60
C ILE A 482 8.50 -6.78 -20.63
N SER A 483 9.24 -7.19 -19.60
CA SER A 483 9.63 -8.58 -19.35
C SER A 483 9.36 -8.92 -17.88
N GLY A 484 8.27 -9.61 -17.62
CA GLY A 484 7.80 -9.95 -16.27
C GLY A 484 6.34 -9.59 -16.03
N PRO A 485 5.92 -9.48 -14.74
CA PRO A 485 4.54 -9.18 -14.39
C PRO A 485 4.25 -7.69 -14.55
N PHE A 486 3.03 -7.37 -14.97
CA PHE A 486 2.53 -5.99 -15.03
C PHE A 486 1.01 -5.94 -14.90
N ASN A 487 0.51 -4.78 -14.50
CA ASN A 487 -0.91 -4.48 -14.37
C ASN A 487 -1.22 -3.16 -15.06
N ILE A 488 -2.33 -3.10 -15.81
CA ILE A 488 -2.85 -1.86 -16.38
C ILE A 488 -4.28 -1.67 -15.92
N GLN A 489 -4.61 -0.45 -15.49
CA GLN A 489 -5.95 -0.05 -15.10
C GLN A 489 -6.58 0.85 -16.17
N TYR A 490 -7.84 0.59 -16.46
CA TYR A 490 -8.63 1.24 -17.50
C TYR A 490 -9.94 1.78 -16.97
N LEU A 491 -10.38 2.91 -17.53
CA LEU A 491 -11.77 3.32 -17.50
C LEU A 491 -12.45 2.95 -18.82
N ALA A 492 -13.59 2.30 -18.73
CA ALA A 492 -14.37 1.92 -19.90
C ALA A 492 -15.80 2.49 -19.79
N ARG A 493 -16.17 3.32 -20.74
CA ARG A 493 -17.55 3.79 -20.94
C ARG A 493 -18.01 3.27 -22.29
N GLU A 494 -18.78 2.16 -22.27
CA GLU A 494 -19.06 1.36 -23.45
C GLU A 494 -17.78 0.88 -24.14
N ASN A 495 -17.49 1.36 -25.35
CA ASN A 495 -16.25 1.06 -26.10
C ASN A 495 -15.22 2.19 -26.07
N ASP A 496 -15.49 3.27 -25.36
CA ASP A 496 -14.50 4.31 -25.09
C ASP A 496 -13.64 3.88 -23.89
N ILE A 497 -12.33 3.77 -24.12
CA ILE A 497 -11.37 3.23 -23.15
C ILE A 497 -10.26 4.23 -22.90
N LYS A 498 -10.04 4.53 -21.64
CA LYS A 498 -8.94 5.39 -21.20
C LYS A 498 -8.04 4.66 -20.23
N VAL A 499 -6.72 4.83 -20.40
CA VAL A 499 -5.72 4.26 -19.48
C VAL A 499 -5.58 5.16 -18.26
N ILE A 500 -5.65 4.57 -17.06
CA ILE A 500 -5.41 5.27 -15.80
C ILE A 500 -3.92 5.21 -15.44
N GLU A 501 -3.38 3.98 -15.36
CA GLU A 501 -2.02 3.72 -14.95
C GLU A 501 -1.52 2.35 -15.45
N CYS A 502 -0.20 2.22 -15.49
CA CYS A 502 0.49 0.96 -15.76
C CYS A 502 1.53 0.72 -14.66
N ASN A 503 1.40 -0.40 -13.96
CA ASN A 503 2.31 -0.82 -12.90
C ASN A 503 3.20 -1.95 -13.41
N LEU A 504 4.51 -1.74 -13.52
CA LEU A 504 5.46 -2.75 -14.01
C LEU A 504 5.90 -3.71 -12.89
N ARG A 505 4.93 -4.24 -12.20
CA ARG A 505 5.03 -5.17 -11.08
C ARG A 505 3.75 -5.96 -10.92
N ALA A 506 3.78 -7.01 -10.10
CA ALA A 506 2.57 -7.70 -9.69
C ALA A 506 1.60 -6.73 -8.98
N SER A 507 0.32 -6.90 -9.23
CA SER A 507 -0.77 -6.21 -8.53
C SER A 507 -1.32 -7.07 -7.40
N ARG A 508 -2.25 -6.51 -6.62
CA ARG A 508 -2.95 -7.24 -5.56
C ARG A 508 -3.87 -8.35 -6.10
N SER A 509 -4.36 -8.22 -7.32
CA SER A 509 -5.24 -9.19 -7.95
C SER A 509 -4.51 -10.42 -8.52
N PHE A 510 -3.18 -10.39 -8.69
CA PHE A 510 -2.41 -11.52 -9.24
C PHE A 510 -2.67 -12.88 -8.55
N PRO A 511 -2.71 -12.98 -7.21
CA PRO A 511 -3.04 -14.26 -6.58
C PRO A 511 -4.45 -14.76 -6.92
N PHE A 512 -5.42 -13.86 -6.89
CA PHE A 512 -6.81 -14.17 -7.19
C PHE A 512 -6.98 -14.65 -8.63
N VAL A 513 -6.52 -13.87 -9.61
CA VAL A 513 -6.67 -14.22 -11.03
C VAL A 513 -5.88 -15.48 -11.39
N SER A 514 -4.69 -15.67 -10.81
CA SER A 514 -3.90 -16.89 -11.00
C SER A 514 -4.64 -18.14 -10.54
N LYS A 515 -5.29 -18.08 -9.37
CA LYS A 515 -6.06 -19.20 -8.81
C LYS A 515 -7.32 -19.47 -9.62
N VAL A 516 -8.07 -18.43 -10.02
CA VAL A 516 -9.29 -18.59 -10.82
C VAL A 516 -8.97 -19.11 -12.22
N LEU A 517 -7.92 -18.57 -12.87
CA LEU A 517 -7.47 -19.01 -14.20
C LEU A 517 -6.79 -20.39 -14.15
N LYS A 518 -6.33 -20.84 -12.97
CA LYS A 518 -5.51 -22.05 -12.76
C LYS A 518 -4.20 -22.01 -13.56
N ILE A 519 -3.60 -20.84 -13.64
CA ILE A 519 -2.28 -20.57 -14.21
C ILE A 519 -1.53 -19.72 -13.22
N ASN A 520 -0.38 -20.19 -12.75
CA ASN A 520 0.47 -19.39 -11.86
C ASN A 520 1.21 -18.31 -12.68
N LEU A 521 0.64 -17.12 -12.73
CA LEU A 521 1.21 -16.01 -13.49
C LEU A 521 2.57 -15.56 -12.92
N ILE A 522 2.83 -15.73 -11.63
CA ILE A 522 4.12 -15.36 -11.02
C ILE A 522 5.19 -16.39 -11.37
N GLU A 523 4.87 -17.67 -11.45
CA GLU A 523 5.79 -18.68 -11.95
C GLU A 523 6.23 -18.37 -13.39
N LEU A 524 5.26 -18.07 -14.26
CA LEU A 524 5.56 -17.67 -15.65
C LEU A 524 6.44 -16.40 -15.68
N ALA A 525 6.06 -15.39 -14.92
CA ALA A 525 6.81 -14.13 -14.84
C ALA A 525 8.24 -14.35 -14.34
N THR A 526 8.44 -15.20 -13.34
CA THR A 526 9.75 -15.49 -12.79
C THR A 526 10.64 -16.24 -13.81
N LYS A 527 10.08 -17.21 -14.52
CA LYS A 527 10.81 -17.87 -15.62
C LYS A 527 11.22 -16.88 -16.71
N VAL A 528 10.32 -15.98 -17.12
CA VAL A 528 10.64 -14.90 -18.07
C VAL A 528 11.78 -14.04 -17.55
N MET A 529 11.72 -13.57 -16.30
CA MET A 529 12.75 -12.73 -15.69
C MET A 529 14.10 -13.45 -15.58
N LEU A 530 14.12 -14.78 -15.43
CA LEU A 530 15.32 -15.60 -15.45
C LEU A 530 15.85 -15.88 -16.87
N GLY A 531 15.17 -15.40 -17.91
CA GLY A 531 15.54 -15.69 -19.31
C GLY A 531 15.21 -17.10 -19.77
N ILE A 532 14.34 -17.80 -19.05
CA ILE A 532 13.93 -19.17 -19.38
C ILE A 532 12.80 -19.12 -20.40
N PRO A 533 12.87 -19.85 -21.52
CA PRO A 533 11.80 -19.90 -22.50
C PRO A 533 10.48 -20.41 -21.90
N VAL A 534 9.39 -19.68 -22.11
CA VAL A 534 8.05 -20.08 -21.65
C VAL A 534 7.11 -20.25 -22.85
N GLN A 535 6.22 -21.24 -22.74
CA GLN A 535 5.16 -21.41 -23.71
C GLN A 535 3.94 -20.61 -23.32
N LYS A 536 3.25 -20.00 -24.30
CA LYS A 536 1.96 -19.35 -24.04
C LYS A 536 0.95 -20.42 -23.60
N PRO A 537 0.26 -20.20 -22.46
CA PRO A 537 -0.81 -21.10 -22.08
C PRO A 537 -1.93 -21.13 -23.14
N ASP A 538 -2.42 -22.30 -23.48
CA ASP A 538 -3.54 -22.43 -24.41
C ASP A 538 -4.87 -21.96 -23.81
N LYS A 539 -4.95 -21.92 -22.48
CA LYS A 539 -6.15 -21.55 -21.75
C LYS A 539 -6.35 -20.03 -21.73
N ASN A 540 -7.55 -19.59 -21.96
CA ASN A 540 -7.94 -18.19 -21.92
C ASN A 540 -9.21 -17.97 -21.07
N LEU A 541 -9.59 -16.71 -20.85
CA LEU A 541 -10.73 -16.36 -20.00
C LEU A 541 -12.10 -16.90 -20.49
N PHE A 542 -12.24 -17.23 -21.79
CA PHE A 542 -13.47 -17.78 -22.34
C PHE A 542 -13.59 -19.30 -22.12
N ASP A 543 -12.54 -19.96 -21.66
CA ASP A 543 -12.54 -21.41 -21.36
C ASP A 543 -13.05 -21.72 -19.95
N LEU A 544 -13.41 -20.67 -19.17
CA LEU A 544 -13.90 -20.82 -17.81
C LEU A 544 -15.44 -20.97 -17.80
N ASP A 545 -15.92 -22.06 -17.21
CA ASP A 545 -17.34 -22.36 -16.98
C ASP A 545 -17.83 -21.94 -15.58
N TYR A 546 -17.08 -21.09 -14.90
CA TYR A 546 -17.35 -20.53 -13.57
C TYR A 546 -16.90 -19.07 -13.50
N VAL A 547 -17.36 -18.38 -12.46
CA VAL A 547 -17.02 -16.99 -12.17
C VAL A 547 -16.35 -16.91 -10.82
N GLY A 548 -15.25 -16.17 -10.76
CA GLY A 548 -14.58 -15.77 -9.51
C GLY A 548 -14.98 -14.36 -9.10
N ILE A 549 -15.18 -14.16 -7.81
CA ILE A 549 -15.40 -12.85 -7.18
C ILE A 549 -14.36 -12.65 -6.08
N LYS A 550 -13.66 -11.54 -6.13
CA LYS A 550 -12.85 -11.03 -5.02
C LYS A 550 -13.64 -9.95 -4.31
N ALA A 551 -13.87 -10.10 -3.01
CA ALA A 551 -14.51 -9.08 -2.18
C ALA A 551 -13.56 -8.63 -1.06
N SER A 552 -13.54 -7.33 -0.79
CA SER A 552 -12.68 -6.74 0.22
C SER A 552 -13.28 -6.83 1.61
N GLN A 553 -12.41 -7.00 2.62
CA GLN A 553 -12.74 -6.98 4.04
C GLN A 553 -12.31 -5.65 4.65
N PHE A 554 -13.19 -5.06 5.46
CA PHE A 554 -12.96 -3.79 6.14
C PHE A 554 -12.97 -3.98 7.65
N SER A 555 -12.16 -3.18 8.36
CA SER A 555 -12.03 -3.23 9.82
C SER A 555 -12.64 -2.00 10.53
N PHE A 556 -13.62 -1.33 9.94
CA PHE A 556 -14.25 -0.13 10.51
C PHE A 556 -14.84 -0.36 11.91
N ASN A 557 -15.33 -1.57 12.20
CA ASN A 557 -15.86 -1.93 13.52
C ASN A 557 -14.81 -1.87 14.65
N ARG A 558 -13.52 -1.91 14.34
CA ARG A 558 -12.41 -1.76 15.29
C ARG A 558 -11.89 -0.33 15.39
N LEU A 559 -12.27 0.53 14.46
CA LEU A 559 -11.80 1.90 14.32
C LEU A 559 -12.91 2.88 14.72
N GLN A 560 -13.01 3.18 16.01
CA GLN A 560 -14.02 4.08 16.54
C GLN A 560 -14.01 5.42 15.81
N LYS A 561 -15.19 5.92 15.45
CA LYS A 561 -15.43 7.19 14.74
C LYS A 561 -14.85 7.26 13.32
N ALA A 562 -14.30 6.17 12.76
CA ALA A 562 -13.84 6.17 11.36
C ALA A 562 -15.06 6.25 10.42
N ASP A 563 -14.95 7.10 9.40
CA ASP A 563 -15.95 7.19 8.34
C ASP A 563 -15.86 5.94 7.46
N PRO A 564 -16.94 5.14 7.30
CA PRO A 564 -16.94 3.92 6.49
C PRO A 564 -17.22 4.17 5.00
N VAL A 565 -17.36 5.41 4.56
CA VAL A 565 -17.61 5.73 3.15
C VAL A 565 -16.35 5.45 2.34
N LEU A 566 -16.49 4.58 1.32
CA LEU A 566 -15.40 4.23 0.40
C LEU A 566 -15.21 5.33 -0.64
N GLY A 567 -13.97 5.55 -1.03
CA GLY A 567 -13.58 6.55 -2.01
C GLY A 567 -12.39 6.09 -2.85
N VAL A 568 -11.73 7.05 -3.43
CA VAL A 568 -10.55 6.82 -4.29
C VAL A 568 -9.28 6.45 -3.52
N ASP A 569 -9.31 6.54 -2.18
CA ASP A 569 -8.22 6.07 -1.31
C ASP A 569 -8.60 4.74 -0.65
N MET A 570 -7.63 3.88 -0.49
CA MET A 570 -7.84 2.51 -0.03
C MET A 570 -8.03 2.44 1.49
N ALA A 571 -9.01 1.63 1.93
CA ALA A 571 -9.36 1.41 3.33
C ALA A 571 -9.41 -0.08 3.75
N SER A 572 -9.44 -1.03 2.80
CA SER A 572 -9.55 -2.46 3.09
C SER A 572 -8.31 -3.02 3.80
N THR A 573 -8.55 -4.01 4.66
CA THR A 573 -7.53 -4.68 5.49
C THR A 573 -7.34 -6.15 5.14
N GLY A 574 -8.08 -6.66 4.18
CA GLY A 574 -8.00 -8.04 3.70
C GLY A 574 -8.98 -8.26 2.55
N GLU A 575 -9.03 -9.50 2.06
CA GLU A 575 -9.92 -9.87 0.96
C GLU A 575 -10.26 -11.37 0.98
N VAL A 576 -11.33 -11.72 0.27
CA VAL A 576 -11.72 -13.11 0.03
C VAL A 576 -11.90 -13.34 -1.47
N GLY A 577 -11.60 -14.56 -1.93
CA GLY A 577 -11.89 -15.02 -3.29
C GLY A 577 -12.93 -16.14 -3.26
N CYS A 578 -14.00 -16.03 -4.04
CA CYS A 578 -15.07 -17.01 -4.12
C CYS A 578 -15.32 -17.41 -5.55
N ILE A 579 -15.71 -18.68 -5.78
CA ILE A 579 -16.05 -19.22 -7.09
C ILE A 579 -17.52 -19.69 -7.07
N GLY A 580 -18.27 -19.33 -8.11
CA GLY A 580 -19.65 -19.74 -8.33
C GLY A 580 -19.89 -20.17 -9.78
N SER A 581 -21.00 -20.88 -10.01
CA SER A 581 -21.45 -21.23 -11.37
C SER A 581 -21.80 -20.01 -12.22
N ASP A 582 -22.17 -18.92 -11.56
CA ASP A 582 -22.52 -17.64 -12.15
C ASP A 582 -22.17 -16.50 -11.19
N THR A 583 -22.30 -15.26 -11.67
CA THR A 583 -22.02 -14.05 -10.90
C THR A 583 -22.81 -13.97 -9.60
N SER A 584 -24.11 -14.28 -9.63
CA SER A 584 -24.98 -14.14 -8.44
C SER A 584 -24.57 -15.12 -7.34
N CYS A 585 -24.26 -16.37 -7.71
CA CYS A 585 -23.75 -17.39 -6.80
C CYS A 585 -22.41 -16.98 -6.19
N ALA A 586 -21.48 -16.49 -7.01
CA ALA A 586 -20.15 -16.08 -6.56
C ALA A 586 -20.20 -14.84 -5.64
N ILE A 587 -21.02 -13.83 -5.98
CA ILE A 587 -21.24 -12.63 -5.13
C ILE A 587 -21.85 -13.03 -3.79
N LEU A 588 -22.88 -13.88 -3.78
CA LEU A 588 -23.51 -14.29 -2.53
C LEU A 588 -22.51 -15.00 -1.61
N LYS A 589 -21.70 -15.90 -2.14
CA LYS A 589 -20.63 -16.56 -1.39
C LYS A 589 -19.62 -15.56 -0.86
N ALA A 590 -19.20 -14.60 -1.67
CA ALA A 590 -18.26 -13.56 -1.29
C ALA A 590 -18.81 -12.68 -0.16
N MET A 591 -20.06 -12.23 -0.27
CA MET A 591 -20.74 -11.45 0.77
C MET A 591 -20.80 -12.22 2.09
N LEU A 592 -21.20 -13.49 2.06
CA LEU A 592 -21.24 -14.33 3.26
C LEU A 592 -19.84 -14.50 3.90
N SER A 593 -18.82 -14.63 3.07
CA SER A 593 -17.42 -14.81 3.52
C SER A 593 -16.85 -13.58 4.20
N VAL A 594 -17.30 -12.37 3.83
CA VAL A 594 -16.89 -11.11 4.50
C VAL A 594 -17.84 -10.68 5.63
N GLY A 595 -18.74 -11.57 6.05
CA GLY A 595 -19.57 -11.40 7.26
C GLY A 595 -20.98 -10.85 7.04
N TYR A 596 -21.42 -10.66 5.78
CA TYR A 596 -22.82 -10.39 5.52
C TYR A 596 -23.68 -11.61 5.86
N ARG A 597 -24.91 -11.34 6.28
CA ARG A 597 -25.88 -12.39 6.59
C ARG A 597 -27.06 -12.33 5.62
N ILE A 598 -27.63 -13.47 5.33
CA ILE A 598 -28.90 -13.51 4.60
C ILE A 598 -29.96 -12.92 5.51
N PRO A 599 -30.73 -11.91 5.07
CA PRO A 599 -31.80 -11.34 5.87
C PRO A 599 -32.86 -12.40 6.20
N GLU A 600 -33.37 -12.36 7.43
CA GLU A 600 -34.37 -13.34 7.88
C GLU A 600 -35.79 -12.92 7.47
N LYS A 601 -36.11 -11.63 7.67
CA LYS A 601 -37.48 -11.17 7.54
C LYS A 601 -37.64 -9.76 6.97
N ASN A 602 -36.88 -8.79 7.42
CA ASN A 602 -37.14 -7.37 7.24
C ASN A 602 -36.04 -6.69 6.44
N ILE A 603 -36.39 -6.07 5.32
CA ILE A 603 -35.45 -5.39 4.44
C ILE A 603 -35.86 -3.93 4.27
N LEU A 604 -34.93 -3.00 4.47
CA LEU A 604 -35.13 -1.58 4.25
C LEU A 604 -34.55 -1.19 2.86
N LEU A 605 -35.39 -0.61 2.01
CA LEU A 605 -35.02 -0.10 0.70
C LEU A 605 -35.09 1.43 0.67
N SER A 606 -33.97 2.06 0.29
CA SER A 606 -33.88 3.49 0.07
C SER A 606 -33.16 3.77 -1.24
N THR A 607 -33.90 4.26 -2.25
CA THR A 607 -33.37 4.50 -3.59
C THR A 607 -33.52 5.97 -3.97
N GLY A 608 -32.52 6.54 -4.64
CA GLY A 608 -32.50 7.96 -4.98
C GLY A 608 -33.19 8.29 -6.31
N THR A 609 -32.53 7.97 -7.41
CA THR A 609 -32.96 8.38 -8.76
C THR A 609 -34.13 7.53 -9.30
N PRO A 610 -34.90 8.05 -10.27
CA PRO A 610 -35.95 7.27 -10.98
C PRO A 610 -35.37 5.98 -11.60
N LYS A 611 -34.18 6.02 -12.18
CA LYS A 611 -33.52 4.84 -12.76
C LYS A 611 -33.25 3.77 -11.70
N GLN A 612 -32.68 4.14 -10.56
CA GLN A 612 -32.40 3.21 -9.46
C GLN A 612 -33.69 2.57 -8.91
N LYS A 613 -34.79 3.33 -8.85
CA LYS A 613 -36.10 2.80 -8.46
C LYS A 613 -36.60 1.73 -9.44
N VAL A 614 -36.48 2.01 -10.74
CA VAL A 614 -36.84 1.03 -11.79
C VAL A 614 -35.97 -0.22 -11.71
N ASP A 615 -34.67 -0.06 -11.58
CA ASP A 615 -33.72 -1.18 -11.47
C ASP A 615 -33.99 -2.06 -10.24
N MET A 616 -34.42 -1.45 -9.12
CA MET A 616 -34.75 -2.15 -7.87
C MET A 616 -36.10 -2.88 -7.91
N LEU A 617 -37.01 -2.49 -8.80
CA LEU A 617 -38.40 -2.98 -8.78
C LEU A 617 -38.52 -4.51 -8.94
N SER A 618 -37.74 -5.09 -9.83
CA SER A 618 -37.73 -6.54 -10.04
C SER A 618 -37.23 -7.29 -8.81
N ALA A 619 -36.20 -6.79 -8.15
CA ALA A 619 -35.67 -7.35 -6.90
C ALA A 619 -36.69 -7.22 -5.75
N ALA A 620 -37.35 -6.06 -5.61
CA ALA A 620 -38.36 -5.85 -4.59
C ALA A 620 -39.57 -6.82 -4.77
N ARG A 621 -40.05 -7.05 -5.99
CA ARG A 621 -41.07 -8.04 -6.28
C ARG A 621 -40.65 -9.47 -5.92
N MET A 622 -39.42 -9.82 -6.21
CA MET A 622 -38.85 -11.12 -5.88
C MET A 622 -38.75 -11.32 -4.36
N LEU A 623 -38.28 -10.30 -3.61
CA LEU A 623 -38.21 -10.33 -2.14
C LEU A 623 -39.61 -10.48 -1.52
N GLN A 624 -40.59 -9.72 -2.00
CA GLN A 624 -42.00 -9.86 -1.56
C GLN A 624 -42.53 -11.26 -1.81
N LYS A 625 -42.29 -11.82 -3.00
CA LYS A 625 -42.73 -13.20 -3.36
C LYS A 625 -42.05 -14.25 -2.45
N LYS A 626 -40.87 -13.99 -1.95
CA LYS A 626 -40.16 -14.85 -0.99
C LYS A 626 -40.60 -14.65 0.46
N GLY A 627 -41.53 -13.74 0.73
CA GLY A 627 -42.12 -13.51 2.05
C GLY A 627 -41.36 -12.49 2.92
N TYR A 628 -40.40 -11.74 2.36
CA TYR A 628 -39.75 -10.66 3.07
C TYR A 628 -40.69 -9.47 3.24
N LYS A 629 -40.64 -8.84 4.42
CA LYS A 629 -41.29 -7.56 4.68
C LYS A 629 -40.38 -6.44 4.18
N ILE A 630 -40.93 -5.58 3.32
CA ILE A 630 -40.20 -4.45 2.75
C ILE A 630 -40.59 -3.19 3.51
N PHE A 631 -39.56 -2.52 4.01
CA PHE A 631 -39.64 -1.17 4.55
C PHE A 631 -39.01 -0.23 3.51
N ALA A 632 -39.55 0.96 3.33
CA ALA A 632 -39.01 1.87 2.33
C ALA A 632 -39.14 3.34 2.76
N THR A 633 -38.15 4.15 2.36
CA THR A 633 -38.16 5.58 2.64
C THR A 633 -38.96 6.36 1.59
N GLY A 634 -39.62 7.43 1.99
CA GLY A 634 -40.33 8.45 1.20
C GLY A 634 -40.62 8.13 -0.26
N GLY A 635 -39.82 8.65 -1.18
CA GLY A 635 -40.01 8.44 -2.61
C GLY A 635 -39.85 7.00 -3.11
N SER A 636 -39.11 6.15 -2.40
CA SER A 636 -39.01 4.71 -2.71
C SER A 636 -40.30 4.00 -2.35
N SER A 637 -40.88 4.32 -1.19
CA SER A 637 -42.15 3.75 -0.76
C SER A 637 -43.29 4.07 -1.72
N ASN A 638 -43.45 5.34 -2.14
CA ASN A 638 -44.47 5.74 -3.11
C ASN A 638 -44.31 4.99 -4.41
N PHE A 639 -43.10 4.93 -4.96
CA PHE A 639 -42.83 4.22 -6.21
C PHE A 639 -43.15 2.71 -6.14
N LEU A 640 -42.77 2.04 -5.05
CA LEU A 640 -43.06 0.63 -4.82
C LEU A 640 -44.57 0.37 -4.74
N THR A 641 -45.31 1.21 -4.01
CA THR A 641 -46.78 1.13 -3.86
C THR A 641 -47.47 1.32 -5.22
N GLU A 642 -47.08 2.34 -5.99
CA GLU A 642 -47.61 2.60 -7.33
C GLU A 642 -47.38 1.43 -8.30
N ASN A 643 -46.33 0.64 -8.07
CA ASN A 643 -45.98 -0.54 -8.88
C ASN A 643 -46.42 -1.88 -8.25
N GLY A 644 -47.35 -1.86 -7.28
CA GLY A 644 -47.97 -3.05 -6.69
C GLY A 644 -47.04 -3.87 -5.77
N VAL A 645 -46.05 -3.25 -5.18
CA VAL A 645 -45.17 -3.88 -4.15
C VAL A 645 -45.61 -3.39 -2.78
N GLU A 646 -46.10 -4.32 -1.95
CA GLU A 646 -46.43 -4.01 -0.54
C GLU A 646 -45.20 -3.60 0.22
N ASN A 647 -45.26 -2.48 0.94
CA ASN A 647 -44.19 -1.99 1.75
C ASN A 647 -44.71 -1.14 2.90
N THR A 648 -43.89 -1.03 3.96
CA THR A 648 -44.16 -0.13 5.08
C THR A 648 -43.27 1.10 4.93
N ARG A 649 -43.87 2.28 4.87
CA ARG A 649 -43.11 3.54 4.81
C ARG A 649 -42.43 3.79 6.13
N VAL A 650 -41.15 4.17 6.06
CA VAL A 650 -40.35 4.62 7.20
C VAL A 650 -39.81 6.03 6.95
N TYR A 651 -39.46 6.74 8.02
CA TYR A 651 -39.06 8.12 7.97
C TYR A 651 -37.65 8.31 8.51
N TRP A 652 -36.94 9.31 8.00
CA TRP A 652 -35.64 9.70 8.50
C TRP A 652 -35.75 10.68 9.68
N PRO A 653 -34.70 10.85 10.49
CA PRO A 653 -34.70 11.81 11.62
C PRO A 653 -35.03 13.26 11.23
N SER A 654 -34.91 13.61 9.96
CA SER A 654 -35.34 14.93 9.42
C SER A 654 -36.87 15.14 9.48
N GLU A 655 -37.66 14.06 9.67
CA GLU A 655 -39.11 14.10 9.82
C GLU A 655 -39.53 13.52 11.21
N PRO A 656 -39.16 14.13 12.34
CA PRO A 656 -39.24 13.53 13.66
C PRO A 656 -40.67 13.26 14.12
N GLU A 657 -41.65 14.02 13.60
CA GLU A 657 -43.06 13.87 13.95
C GLU A 657 -43.72 12.60 13.33
N ARG A 658 -43.03 11.93 12.43
CA ARG A 658 -43.59 10.79 11.69
C ARG A 658 -43.00 9.46 12.14
N GLN A 659 -43.82 8.41 12.11
CA GLN A 659 -43.45 7.06 12.55
C GLN A 659 -43.80 5.99 11.51
N PRO A 660 -43.09 4.85 11.45
CA PRO A 660 -41.89 4.53 12.24
C PRO A 660 -40.62 5.21 11.72
N GLN A 661 -39.71 5.53 12.62
CA GLN A 661 -38.40 6.08 12.28
C GLN A 661 -37.43 4.97 11.84
N ALA A 662 -36.76 5.15 10.70
CA ALA A 662 -35.80 4.18 10.17
C ALA A 662 -34.64 3.93 11.14
N LEU A 663 -34.12 4.99 11.74
CA LEU A 663 -33.00 4.91 12.68
C LEU A 663 -33.35 4.15 13.95
N ASP A 664 -34.55 4.36 14.51
CA ASP A 664 -35.02 3.64 15.70
C ASP A 664 -35.14 2.13 15.42
N MET A 665 -35.67 1.78 14.24
CA MET A 665 -35.78 0.38 13.83
C MET A 665 -34.40 -0.29 13.66
N LEU A 666 -33.42 0.45 13.13
CA LEU A 666 -32.03 -0.04 13.03
C LEU A 666 -31.41 -0.24 14.43
N HIS A 667 -31.58 0.71 15.33
CA HIS A 667 -31.08 0.59 16.71
C HIS A 667 -31.71 -0.59 17.47
N ARG A 668 -33.01 -0.84 17.23
CA ARG A 668 -33.72 -2.00 17.81
C ARG A 668 -33.43 -3.31 17.10
N LYS A 669 -32.60 -3.28 16.05
CA LYS A 669 -32.28 -4.45 15.20
C LYS A 669 -33.53 -5.11 14.60
N GLU A 670 -34.53 -4.31 14.25
CA GLU A 670 -35.76 -4.77 13.61
C GLU A 670 -35.57 -4.92 12.09
N ILE A 671 -34.49 -4.38 11.51
CA ILE A 671 -34.13 -4.50 10.10
C ILE A 671 -32.93 -5.43 9.97
N ASP A 672 -33.05 -6.45 9.12
CA ASP A 672 -32.02 -7.46 8.87
C ASP A 672 -31.03 -7.03 7.80
N MET A 673 -31.50 -6.25 6.82
CA MET A 673 -30.71 -5.76 5.71
C MET A 673 -31.15 -4.38 5.26
N VAL A 674 -30.19 -3.52 4.94
CA VAL A 674 -30.43 -2.19 4.37
C VAL A 674 -29.84 -2.13 2.98
N VAL A 675 -30.63 -1.72 1.99
CA VAL A 675 -30.18 -1.33 0.66
C VAL A 675 -30.39 0.16 0.50
N ASN A 676 -29.31 0.93 0.61
CA ASN A 676 -29.37 2.39 0.55
C ASN A 676 -28.63 2.89 -0.70
N LEU A 677 -29.38 3.37 -1.67
CA LEU A 677 -28.90 3.99 -2.91
C LEU A 677 -29.36 5.46 -2.99
N SER A 678 -29.69 6.09 -1.86
CA SER A 678 -30.17 7.47 -1.84
C SER A 678 -29.02 8.47 -2.02
N LEU A 679 -29.27 9.55 -2.76
CA LEU A 679 -28.30 10.61 -3.03
C LEU A 679 -28.05 11.51 -1.80
N ILE A 680 -28.91 11.48 -0.79
CA ILE A 680 -28.84 12.37 0.38
C ILE A 680 -27.56 12.15 1.20
N HIS A 681 -26.98 10.95 1.17
CA HIS A 681 -25.76 10.61 1.91
C HIS A 681 -24.46 10.80 1.09
N ILE A 682 -24.57 11.15 -0.19
CA ILE A 682 -23.42 11.43 -1.07
C ILE A 682 -23.02 12.92 -1.00
N SER A 683 -23.95 13.80 -0.64
CA SER A 683 -23.76 15.26 -0.66
C SER A 683 -23.54 15.93 0.68
N GLU A 684 -23.77 15.25 1.81
CA GLU A 684 -23.49 15.79 3.14
C GLU A 684 -22.80 14.73 4.02
N PRO A 685 -21.56 14.96 4.47
CA PRO A 685 -21.01 14.22 5.57
C PRO A 685 -21.85 14.57 6.81
N THR A 686 -22.67 13.64 7.25
CA THR A 686 -23.41 13.78 8.50
C THR A 686 -22.42 14.04 9.63
N ARG A 687 -22.42 15.28 10.13
CA ARG A 687 -21.92 15.61 11.45
C ARG A 687 -22.78 14.83 12.45
N HIS A 688 -22.25 13.72 12.98
CA HIS A 688 -22.62 13.24 14.32
C HIS A 688 -21.52 12.30 14.82
#